data_1ffbc0a90efddd72db33206447cf86a6
#
_entry.id   1ffbc0a90efddd72db33206447cf86a6
#
_cell.length_a   1.000
_cell.length_b   1.000
_cell.length_c   1.000
_cell.angle_alpha   90.00
_cell.angle_beta   90.00
_cell.angle_gamma   90.00
#
_symmetry.space_group_name_H-M   'P 1'
#
loop_
_entity.id
_entity.type
_entity.pdbx_description
1 polymer ?
#
loop_
_entity_poly.entity_id
_entity_poly.type
_entity_poly.pdbx_seq_one_letter_code
_entity_poly.pdbx_strand_id
1 'polypeptide(L)'
;MVYNIVSTRDRGVLKESGNMDIEKFTAKMQEAIQKASQLALSYKHQVIEIEHLMYVLLNDSSGIFPRVLSKLNKDKNDFIRVLEQRLHQKPTLENIDVNSMRISYSLNDLLAKANSQMTSFKDEYMSVEHVIMALFEINENWVKDLLNQEGMNKKDTKKVILEMRGDHMVDNPNPENTYEVLEKYGRDLTKDVENGKLDPVIGRDDEIRRVIQILSRKTKNNPILIGEPGVGKTAIVEGLAWRIYKNDVPISLQNKTLYELDLGSLVAGAKYRGEFEERLKAVLGEIKKANGNIILFIDEIHQLVGAGKTDGAMDAANLLKPMLARGELHCIGATTLDEYRQYIEKDAALERRFQKVQVDEPTIDDSIAILRGLKDSFERHHGVKINDSAIIGAVNLSQRYITDRFLPDKAIDLIDEACASIRMEIDSLPEELDGITREKNRLEMERISIEKEDSNEDNVKRLNDIKERIASLTEQETALKAKWKEEKSSLDHIKELKNQKNKLVALQDKYMQEGNLQEASKLQYGDIPKITKEIADLEAKESDDALLQEKVTVDNVSEVISRWTGIPMNKLMASEREKLLALDDTLKVRVIGQDDAITKVTDAILRSRAGINDEEKPIGSFLFLGPTGVGKTEVAKALAEQLFDTEKNIVRIDMSEYMEKFSVSRLVGAPPGYVGYEEGGQLTEAVRRHPYSIVLLDEIEKAHPDVFNILLQVLDDGRITDSKGNTVSFKNTIIIMTSNIGSQYLLEGNNEENRQHVKEELKAHFKPEFLNRIDEIVMFNSLDSSVVRKIIDKFIGQLVHRLQDKKITISLTDQAYQMIQEEGFDPIYGARPLKRFIQSQIETKLAKEIIKGTVHQGQHVEVDYQDEFVLKAQ
;
A
#
# COMPACT_ATOMS: atom_id res chain seq x y z
N MET A 1 -20.41 4.57 39.25
CA MET A 1 -21.63 3.91 39.79
C MET A 1 -21.40 2.44 40.22
N VAL A 2 -20.23 1.87 39.88
CA VAL A 2 -19.86 0.45 40.19
C VAL A 2 -19.14 0.34 41.55
N TYR A 3 -18.64 1.43 42.10
CA TYR A 3 -17.94 1.47 43.42
C TYR A 3 -18.85 1.30 44.65
N ASN A 4 -20.17 1.29 44.46
CA ASN A 4 -21.13 1.29 45.56
C ASN A 4 -21.84 -0.05 45.85
N ILE A 5 -21.58 -1.12 45.11
CA ILE A 5 -22.21 -2.44 45.35
C ILE A 5 -21.36 -3.34 46.27
N VAL A 6 -20.08 -3.06 46.43
CA VAL A 6 -19.18 -3.72 47.38
C VAL A 6 -18.97 -2.84 48.63
N SER A 7 -19.69 -1.76 48.77
CA SER A 7 -19.56 -0.83 49.91
C SER A 7 -20.46 -1.23 51.06
N THR A 8 -19.84 -1.51 52.19
CA THR A 8 -20.32 -1.40 53.58
C THR A 8 -21.21 -2.47 54.19
N ARG A 9 -21.99 -3.28 53.40
CA ARG A 9 -22.76 -4.41 53.99
C ARG A 9 -22.17 -5.78 53.69
N ASP A 10 -21.59 -6.00 52.55
CA ASP A 10 -20.92 -7.28 52.19
C ASP A 10 -19.59 -7.49 52.94
N ARG A 11 -18.94 -6.42 53.42
CA ARG A 11 -17.84 -6.55 54.37
C ARG A 11 -18.27 -7.27 55.69
N GLY A 12 -19.55 -7.22 56.03
CA GLY A 12 -20.10 -7.89 57.19
C GLY A 12 -20.30 -9.41 56.98
N VAL A 13 -20.78 -9.82 55.82
CA VAL A 13 -21.09 -11.24 55.54
C VAL A 13 -19.80 -12.06 55.29
N LEU A 14 -18.78 -11.48 54.68
CA LEU A 14 -17.46 -12.11 54.55
C LEU A 14 -16.61 -12.05 55.82
N LYS A 15 -16.88 -11.10 56.73
CA LYS A 15 -16.22 -11.02 58.03
C LYS A 15 -16.82 -12.03 59.04
N GLU A 16 -18.09 -12.42 58.93
CA GLU A 16 -18.71 -13.43 59.81
C GLU A 16 -18.31 -14.85 59.45
N SER A 17 -17.78 -15.13 58.23
CA SER A 17 -17.30 -16.45 57.79
C SER A 17 -15.77 -16.61 57.82
N GLY A 18 -15.07 -15.96 58.76
CA GLY A 18 -13.65 -16.23 59.07
C GLY A 18 -12.64 -15.77 57.99
N ASN A 19 -12.13 -14.54 58.19
CA ASN A 19 -10.83 -14.07 57.69
C ASN A 19 -10.49 -14.13 56.18
N MET A 20 -11.41 -13.82 55.29
CA MET A 20 -11.02 -13.58 53.89
C MET A 20 -10.95 -12.09 53.57
N ASP A 21 -9.74 -11.61 53.29
CA ASP A 21 -9.48 -10.22 52.94
C ASP A 21 -9.51 -10.10 51.42
N ILE A 22 -10.59 -9.53 50.84
CA ILE A 22 -10.77 -9.33 49.40
C ILE A 22 -9.69 -8.42 48.81
N GLU A 23 -9.07 -7.57 49.67
CA GLU A 23 -7.97 -6.70 49.28
C GLU A 23 -6.70 -7.50 48.89
N LYS A 24 -6.62 -8.77 49.27
CA LYS A 24 -5.56 -9.71 48.91
C LYS A 24 -5.85 -10.51 47.62
N PHE A 25 -6.93 -10.22 46.91
CA PHE A 25 -7.22 -10.88 45.65
C PHE A 25 -6.59 -10.07 44.52
N THR A 26 -6.07 -10.78 43.50
CA THR A 26 -5.63 -10.10 42.24
C THR A 26 -6.82 -9.47 41.54
N ALA A 27 -6.59 -8.45 40.72
CA ALA A 27 -7.63 -7.74 39.98
C ALA A 27 -8.46 -8.68 39.10
N LYS A 28 -7.82 -9.66 38.47
CA LYS A 28 -8.48 -10.70 37.67
C LYS A 28 -9.38 -11.59 38.52
N MET A 29 -8.94 -11.96 39.73
CA MET A 29 -9.75 -12.78 40.62
C MET A 29 -10.97 -12.00 41.17
N GLN A 30 -10.81 -10.70 41.45
CA GLN A 30 -11.93 -9.83 41.85
C GLN A 30 -12.94 -9.69 40.70
N GLU A 31 -12.46 -9.50 39.48
CA GLU A 31 -13.30 -9.45 38.27
C GLU A 31 -14.05 -10.76 38.02
N ALA A 32 -13.36 -11.89 38.20
CA ALA A 32 -13.97 -13.22 38.04
C ALA A 32 -15.11 -13.46 39.01
N ILE A 33 -14.94 -13.07 40.28
CA ILE A 33 -16.01 -13.19 41.31
C ILE A 33 -17.19 -12.27 40.96
N GLN A 34 -16.93 -11.05 40.49
CA GLN A 34 -17.97 -10.13 40.08
C GLN A 34 -18.77 -10.67 38.88
N LYS A 35 -18.09 -11.21 37.87
CA LYS A 35 -18.71 -11.83 36.70
C LYS A 35 -19.48 -13.09 37.10
N ALA A 36 -18.99 -13.90 38.08
CA ALA A 36 -19.68 -15.05 38.57
C ALA A 36 -20.99 -14.67 39.26
N SER A 37 -21.01 -13.56 39.99
CA SER A 37 -22.22 -12.99 40.60
C SER A 37 -23.24 -12.57 39.52
N GLN A 38 -22.77 -11.89 38.48
CA GLN A 38 -23.61 -11.47 37.33
C GLN A 38 -24.17 -12.71 36.59
N LEU A 39 -23.35 -13.75 36.40
CA LEU A 39 -23.77 -14.99 35.79
C LEU A 39 -24.87 -15.68 36.61
N ALA A 40 -24.71 -15.77 37.95
CA ALA A 40 -25.72 -16.33 38.83
C ALA A 40 -27.06 -15.57 38.70
N LEU A 41 -27.02 -14.24 38.62
CA LEU A 41 -28.21 -13.41 38.35
C LEU A 41 -28.86 -13.72 37.00
N SER A 42 -28.08 -13.92 35.96
CA SER A 42 -28.58 -14.22 34.62
C SER A 42 -29.29 -15.59 34.57
N TYR A 43 -28.82 -16.54 35.32
CA TYR A 43 -29.45 -17.85 35.48
C TYR A 43 -30.56 -17.87 36.54
N LYS A 44 -30.87 -16.71 37.16
CA LYS A 44 -31.86 -16.59 38.27
C LYS A 44 -31.55 -17.46 39.49
N HIS A 45 -30.26 -17.56 39.85
CA HIS A 45 -29.77 -18.26 41.03
C HIS A 45 -29.51 -17.28 42.16
N GLN A 46 -30.00 -17.56 43.36
CA GLN A 46 -29.79 -16.75 44.58
C GLN A 46 -28.45 -16.99 45.25
N VAL A 47 -27.77 -18.10 44.96
CA VAL A 47 -26.51 -18.50 45.56
C VAL A 47 -25.42 -18.58 44.48
N ILE A 48 -24.29 -17.95 44.73
CA ILE A 48 -23.09 -18.03 43.86
C ILE A 48 -22.34 -19.31 44.25
N GLU A 49 -22.18 -20.22 43.30
CA GLU A 49 -21.54 -21.51 43.52
C GLU A 49 -20.26 -21.69 42.69
N ILE A 50 -19.54 -22.80 42.92
CA ILE A 50 -18.27 -23.12 42.22
C ILE A 50 -18.46 -23.12 40.72
N GLU A 51 -19.60 -23.66 40.23
CA GLU A 51 -19.90 -23.72 38.80
C GLU A 51 -19.91 -22.36 38.13
N HIS A 52 -20.43 -21.30 38.78
CA HIS A 52 -20.44 -19.95 38.26
C HIS A 52 -19.00 -19.39 38.12
N LEU A 53 -18.17 -19.60 39.13
CA LEU A 53 -16.80 -19.16 39.13
C LEU A 53 -15.96 -19.90 38.05
N MET A 54 -16.05 -21.23 38.02
CA MET A 54 -15.34 -22.04 37.04
C MET A 54 -15.74 -21.68 35.60
N TYR A 55 -17.05 -21.50 35.38
CA TYR A 55 -17.54 -21.10 34.04
C TYR A 55 -16.96 -19.76 33.58
N VAL A 56 -16.92 -18.78 34.46
CA VAL A 56 -16.31 -17.46 34.15
C VAL A 56 -14.83 -17.59 33.91
N LEU A 57 -14.09 -18.32 34.72
CA LEU A 57 -12.65 -18.52 34.56
C LEU A 57 -12.27 -19.25 33.27
N LEU A 58 -13.10 -20.19 32.80
CA LEU A 58 -12.89 -20.94 31.56
C LEU A 58 -13.27 -20.15 30.31
N ASN A 59 -14.22 -19.22 30.42
CA ASN A 59 -14.63 -18.36 29.30
C ASN A 59 -13.78 -17.08 29.16
N ASP A 60 -12.86 -16.81 30.07
CA ASP A 60 -11.88 -15.75 29.87
C ASP A 60 -10.83 -16.20 28.84
N SER A 61 -10.94 -15.72 27.59
CA SER A 61 -10.02 -16.09 26.49
C SER A 61 -8.56 -15.73 26.77
N SER A 62 -8.32 -14.74 27.63
CA SER A 62 -7.00 -14.32 28.09
C SER A 62 -6.60 -14.91 29.45
N GLY A 63 -7.47 -15.70 30.07
CA GLY A 63 -7.30 -16.22 31.43
C GLY A 63 -6.27 -17.36 31.50
N ILE A 64 -5.75 -17.56 32.70
CA ILE A 64 -4.79 -18.64 33.02
C ILE A 64 -5.43 -20.03 32.88
N PHE A 65 -6.68 -20.22 33.28
CA PHE A 65 -7.29 -21.53 33.29
C PHE A 65 -7.39 -22.18 31.89
N PRO A 66 -7.91 -21.51 30.84
CA PRO A 66 -7.89 -22.06 29.47
C PRO A 66 -6.48 -22.40 28.98
N ARG A 67 -5.49 -21.61 29.34
CA ARG A 67 -4.08 -21.84 28.93
C ARG A 67 -3.50 -23.07 29.64
N VAL A 68 -3.76 -23.24 30.91
CA VAL A 68 -3.35 -24.46 31.65
C VAL A 68 -3.96 -25.69 31.01
N LEU A 69 -5.24 -25.65 30.62
CA LEU A 69 -5.88 -26.76 29.90
C LEU A 69 -5.23 -27.02 28.55
N SER A 70 -4.96 -25.97 27.76
CA SER A 70 -4.28 -26.07 26.45
C SER A 70 -2.91 -26.72 26.57
N LYS A 71 -2.06 -26.30 27.54
CA LYS A 71 -0.75 -26.92 27.79
C LYS A 71 -0.83 -28.36 28.29
N LEU A 72 -1.94 -28.74 28.91
CA LEU A 72 -2.23 -30.11 29.29
C LEU A 72 -2.88 -30.91 28.17
N ASN A 73 -3.05 -30.36 26.98
CA ASN A 73 -3.78 -30.94 25.82
C ASN A 73 -5.22 -31.35 26.17
N LYS A 74 -5.95 -30.48 26.92
CA LYS A 74 -7.34 -30.69 27.33
C LYS A 74 -8.26 -29.69 26.67
N ASP A 75 -9.46 -30.13 26.24
CA ASP A 75 -10.44 -29.22 25.63
C ASP A 75 -11.27 -28.51 26.71
N LYS A 76 -11.24 -27.19 26.74
CA LYS A 76 -12.04 -26.35 27.62
C LYS A 76 -13.54 -26.56 27.41
N ASN A 77 -13.97 -26.91 26.18
CA ASN A 77 -15.39 -27.04 25.85
C ASN A 77 -16.05 -28.26 26.60
N ASP A 78 -15.30 -29.29 26.91
CA ASP A 78 -15.79 -30.41 27.68
C ASP A 78 -16.13 -30.00 29.12
N PHE A 79 -15.26 -29.16 29.73
CA PHE A 79 -15.56 -28.57 31.04
C PHE A 79 -16.77 -27.65 31.00
N ILE A 80 -16.84 -26.75 29.99
CA ILE A 80 -17.95 -25.80 29.84
C ILE A 80 -19.27 -26.53 29.69
N ARG A 81 -19.35 -27.61 28.90
CA ARG A 81 -20.56 -28.40 28.70
C ARG A 81 -21.09 -29.02 30.01
N VAL A 82 -20.19 -29.55 30.82
CA VAL A 82 -20.59 -30.11 32.14
C VAL A 82 -21.08 -29.00 33.07
N LEU A 83 -20.41 -27.89 33.10
CA LEU A 83 -20.81 -26.74 33.93
C LEU A 83 -22.15 -26.15 33.51
N GLU A 84 -22.43 -26.02 32.22
CA GLU A 84 -23.74 -25.55 31.72
C GLU A 84 -24.87 -26.50 32.10
N GLN A 85 -24.68 -27.81 31.95
CA GLN A 85 -25.66 -28.79 32.36
C GLN A 85 -25.99 -28.69 33.86
N ARG A 86 -24.96 -28.50 34.69
CA ARG A 86 -25.13 -28.30 36.12
C ARG A 86 -25.80 -26.99 36.50
N LEU A 87 -25.44 -25.90 35.80
CA LEU A 87 -26.06 -24.58 36.00
C LEU A 87 -27.56 -24.64 35.69
N HIS A 88 -27.96 -25.30 34.62
CA HIS A 88 -29.40 -25.47 34.27
C HIS A 88 -30.18 -26.36 35.23
N GLN A 89 -29.54 -27.24 36.00
CA GLN A 89 -30.19 -28.11 36.99
C GLN A 89 -30.44 -27.45 38.35
N LYS A 90 -29.87 -26.26 38.56
CA LYS A 90 -29.97 -25.55 39.83
C LYS A 90 -31.33 -24.86 40.01
N PRO A 91 -31.81 -24.71 41.26
CA PRO A 91 -33.06 -24.02 41.53
C PRO A 91 -33.05 -22.58 41.11
N THR A 92 -34.09 -22.14 40.41
CA THR A 92 -34.25 -20.77 39.95
C THR A 92 -35.34 -20.05 40.72
N LEU A 93 -35.17 -18.72 40.92
CA LEU A 93 -36.17 -17.87 41.59
C LEU A 93 -36.65 -16.77 40.61
N GLU A 94 -37.96 -16.50 40.60
CA GLU A 94 -38.52 -15.49 39.68
C GLU A 94 -38.14 -14.07 40.04
N ASN A 95 -37.98 -13.77 41.35
CA ASN A 95 -37.54 -12.46 41.85
C ASN A 95 -36.30 -12.60 42.72
N ILE A 96 -35.14 -12.16 42.27
CA ILE A 96 -33.93 -12.14 43.05
C ILE A 96 -33.65 -10.72 43.55
N ASP A 97 -33.57 -10.55 44.85
CA ASP A 97 -33.01 -9.35 45.44
C ASP A 97 -31.48 -9.44 45.38
N VAL A 98 -30.86 -8.56 44.57
CA VAL A 98 -29.41 -8.50 44.43
C VAL A 98 -28.72 -8.34 45.80
N ASN A 99 -29.33 -7.68 46.77
CA ASN A 99 -28.77 -7.48 48.10
C ASN A 99 -28.86 -8.74 49.01
N SER A 100 -29.57 -9.76 48.58
CA SER A 100 -29.74 -11.01 49.32
C SER A 100 -28.93 -12.20 48.75
N MET A 101 -28.14 -11.97 47.70
CA MET A 101 -27.24 -12.99 47.13
C MET A 101 -26.20 -13.45 48.16
N ARG A 102 -25.95 -14.75 48.19
CA ARG A 102 -24.98 -15.37 49.12
C ARG A 102 -24.01 -16.25 48.36
N ILE A 103 -22.80 -16.39 48.90
CA ILE A 103 -21.80 -17.35 48.46
C ILE A 103 -22.10 -18.68 49.06
N SER A 104 -22.05 -19.78 48.29
CA SER A 104 -22.26 -21.13 48.79
C SER A 104 -21.14 -21.55 49.77
N TYR A 105 -21.45 -22.51 50.64
CA TYR A 105 -20.44 -23.09 51.54
C TYR A 105 -19.29 -23.72 50.73
N SER A 106 -19.58 -24.42 49.65
CA SER A 106 -18.60 -25.07 48.77
C SER A 106 -17.67 -24.07 48.10
N LEU A 107 -18.19 -22.92 47.62
CA LEU A 107 -17.37 -21.87 47.04
C LEU A 107 -16.49 -21.20 48.09
N ASN A 108 -17.03 -21.03 49.32
CA ASN A 108 -16.24 -20.46 50.43
C ASN A 108 -15.11 -21.43 50.86
N ASP A 109 -15.36 -22.75 50.90
CA ASP A 109 -14.33 -23.78 51.15
C ASP A 109 -13.25 -23.75 50.02
N LEU A 110 -13.66 -23.62 48.77
CA LEU A 110 -12.72 -23.48 47.66
C LEU A 110 -11.78 -22.27 47.82
N LEU A 111 -12.32 -21.08 48.14
CA LEU A 111 -11.56 -19.88 48.36
C LEU A 111 -10.64 -19.99 49.58
N ALA A 112 -11.10 -20.65 50.67
CA ALA A 112 -10.26 -20.91 51.85
C ALA A 112 -9.05 -21.80 51.50
N LYS A 113 -9.28 -22.87 50.70
CA LYS A 113 -8.20 -23.74 50.20
C LYS A 113 -7.27 -23.01 49.23
N ALA A 114 -7.80 -22.11 48.36
CA ALA A 114 -6.99 -21.26 47.50
C ALA A 114 -6.06 -20.35 48.32
N ASN A 115 -6.54 -19.82 49.44
CA ASN A 115 -5.70 -19.05 50.39
C ASN A 115 -4.57 -19.90 51.03
N SER A 116 -4.86 -21.19 51.30
CA SER A 116 -3.82 -22.13 51.76
C SER A 116 -2.79 -22.43 50.68
N GLN A 117 -3.23 -22.54 49.43
CA GLN A 117 -2.31 -22.67 48.28
C GLN A 117 -1.46 -21.41 48.08
N MET A 118 -2.03 -20.19 48.18
CA MET A 118 -1.30 -18.93 48.16
C MET A 118 -0.17 -18.93 49.20
N THR A 119 -0.44 -19.31 50.41
CA THR A 119 0.57 -19.41 51.48
C THR A 119 1.65 -20.46 51.14
N SER A 120 1.24 -21.60 50.56
CA SER A 120 2.17 -22.68 50.14
C SER A 120 3.12 -22.21 49.01
N PHE A 121 2.65 -21.32 48.12
CA PHE A 121 3.45 -20.71 47.03
C PHE A 121 4.29 -19.49 47.53
N LYS A 122 4.09 -19.05 48.78
CA LYS A 122 4.70 -17.86 49.39
C LYS A 122 4.30 -16.55 48.70
N ASP A 123 3.07 -16.50 48.24
CA ASP A 123 2.51 -15.36 47.55
C ASP A 123 1.75 -14.43 48.47
N GLU A 124 1.69 -13.13 48.13
CA GLU A 124 0.97 -12.12 48.91
C GLU A 124 -0.47 -11.93 48.46
N TYR A 125 -0.77 -12.22 47.21
CA TYR A 125 -2.10 -12.07 46.60
C TYR A 125 -2.61 -13.40 46.08
N MET A 126 -3.93 -13.62 46.27
CA MET A 126 -4.64 -14.78 45.73
C MET A 126 -4.97 -14.55 44.24
N SER A 127 -4.47 -15.40 43.38
CA SER A 127 -4.67 -15.40 41.94
C SER A 127 -5.47 -16.60 41.44
N VAL A 128 -5.81 -16.65 40.18
CA VAL A 128 -6.59 -17.71 39.54
C VAL A 128 -5.89 -19.07 39.65
N GLU A 129 -4.56 -19.14 39.56
CA GLU A 129 -3.81 -20.39 39.71
C GLU A 129 -3.98 -21.06 41.09
N HIS A 130 -4.13 -20.26 42.14
CA HIS A 130 -4.40 -20.81 43.48
C HIS A 130 -5.77 -21.43 43.54
N VAL A 131 -6.75 -20.87 42.86
CA VAL A 131 -8.10 -21.47 42.76
C VAL A 131 -8.05 -22.76 41.95
N ILE A 132 -7.31 -22.81 40.82
CA ILE A 132 -7.12 -24.02 40.03
C ILE A 132 -6.51 -25.15 40.91
N MET A 133 -5.49 -24.82 41.68
CA MET A 133 -4.87 -25.80 42.58
C MET A 133 -5.80 -26.24 43.71
N ALA A 134 -6.64 -25.36 44.21
CA ALA A 134 -7.60 -25.65 45.26
C ALA A 134 -8.74 -26.56 44.79
N LEU A 135 -9.09 -26.58 43.49
CA LEU A 135 -10.09 -27.52 42.95
C LEU A 135 -9.75 -28.99 43.19
N PHE A 136 -8.46 -29.33 43.28
CA PHE A 136 -8.02 -30.71 43.61
C PHE A 136 -8.19 -31.07 45.10
N GLU A 137 -8.45 -30.09 45.97
CA GLU A 137 -8.48 -30.28 47.42
C GLU A 137 -9.89 -30.16 48.01
N ILE A 138 -10.87 -29.71 47.26
CA ILE A 138 -12.25 -29.58 47.74
C ILE A 138 -12.95 -30.95 47.87
N ASN A 139 -13.92 -31.01 48.76
CA ASN A 139 -14.68 -32.23 48.99
C ASN A 139 -15.97 -32.33 48.16
N GLU A 140 -15.95 -31.78 46.96
CA GLU A 140 -17.06 -31.88 46.01
C GLU A 140 -16.80 -33.03 45.03
N ASN A 141 -17.63 -34.08 45.13
CA ASN A 141 -17.44 -35.28 44.29
C ASN A 141 -17.52 -34.99 42.82
N TRP A 142 -18.44 -34.15 42.41
CA TRP A 142 -18.61 -33.80 40.99
C TRP A 142 -17.38 -33.10 40.39
N VAL A 143 -16.66 -32.26 41.15
CA VAL A 143 -15.41 -31.61 40.70
C VAL A 143 -14.32 -32.66 40.58
N LYS A 144 -14.18 -33.55 41.53
CA LYS A 144 -13.23 -34.67 41.49
C LYS A 144 -13.48 -35.57 40.29
N ASP A 145 -14.76 -35.91 40.04
CA ASP A 145 -15.17 -36.74 38.92
C ASP A 145 -14.85 -36.03 37.58
N LEU A 146 -15.15 -34.73 37.47
CA LEU A 146 -14.83 -33.93 36.27
C LEU A 146 -13.32 -33.90 36.01
N LEU A 147 -12.51 -33.56 37.02
CA LEU A 147 -11.05 -33.52 36.86
C LEU A 147 -10.46 -34.89 36.50
N ASN A 148 -11.01 -35.99 37.08
CA ASN A 148 -10.58 -37.35 36.76
C ASN A 148 -11.01 -37.79 35.35
N GLN A 149 -12.24 -37.48 34.92
CA GLN A 149 -12.74 -37.79 33.57
C GLN A 149 -11.89 -37.11 32.50
N GLU A 150 -11.53 -35.88 32.75
CA GLU A 150 -10.65 -35.11 31.86
C GLU A 150 -9.17 -35.47 32.05
N GLY A 151 -8.84 -36.40 32.95
CA GLY A 151 -7.45 -36.86 33.16
C GLY A 151 -6.52 -35.78 33.69
N MET A 152 -7.04 -34.81 34.45
CA MET A 152 -6.22 -33.81 35.13
C MET A 152 -5.71 -34.35 36.47
N ASN A 153 -4.43 -34.16 36.73
CA ASN A 153 -3.85 -34.49 38.02
C ASN A 153 -3.14 -33.28 38.63
N LYS A 154 -3.12 -33.20 39.94
CA LYS A 154 -2.58 -32.10 40.73
C LYS A 154 -1.08 -31.82 40.41
N LYS A 155 -0.28 -32.89 40.19
CA LYS A 155 1.18 -32.77 40.00
C LYS A 155 1.53 -32.14 38.68
N ASP A 156 0.87 -32.58 37.60
CA ASP A 156 1.13 -32.05 36.23
C ASP A 156 0.57 -30.66 36.10
N THR A 157 -0.62 -30.38 36.64
CA THR A 157 -1.20 -29.02 36.71
C THR A 157 -0.30 -28.05 37.46
N LYS A 158 0.27 -28.46 38.61
CA LYS A 158 1.22 -27.65 39.36
C LYS A 158 2.48 -27.37 38.56
N LYS A 159 3.00 -28.37 37.81
CA LYS A 159 4.18 -28.24 36.98
C LYS A 159 3.94 -27.21 35.86
N VAL A 160 2.81 -27.32 35.18
CA VAL A 160 2.43 -26.40 34.10
C VAL A 160 2.25 -24.96 34.63
N ILE A 161 1.58 -24.80 35.79
CA ILE A 161 1.43 -23.47 36.42
C ILE A 161 2.78 -22.87 36.79
N LEU A 162 3.72 -23.64 37.32
CA LEU A 162 5.07 -23.16 37.64
C LEU A 162 5.88 -22.85 36.40
N GLU A 163 5.74 -23.61 35.32
CA GLU A 163 6.38 -23.33 34.03
C GLU A 163 5.83 -22.01 33.41
N MET A 164 4.51 -21.79 33.51
CA MET A 164 3.88 -20.57 33.00
C MET A 164 4.23 -19.33 33.82
N ARG A 165 4.36 -19.50 35.10
CA ARG A 165 4.65 -18.45 36.07
C ARG A 165 6.15 -18.10 36.14
N GLY A 166 7.03 -19.06 35.82
CA GLY A 166 8.46 -18.94 36.06
C GLY A 166 8.78 -18.73 37.53
N ASP A 167 9.82 -17.92 37.85
CA ASP A 167 10.23 -17.59 39.22
C ASP A 167 9.48 -16.38 39.84
N HIS A 168 8.36 -15.95 39.22
CA HIS A 168 7.61 -14.80 39.73
C HIS A 168 6.73 -15.16 40.92
N MET A 169 6.84 -14.36 41.98
CA MET A 169 5.88 -14.37 43.09
C MET A 169 4.71 -13.43 42.78
N VAL A 170 3.54 -13.77 43.30
CA VAL A 170 2.34 -12.91 43.22
C VAL A 170 2.41 -11.89 44.35
N ASP A 171 3.23 -10.86 44.16
CA ASP A 171 3.50 -9.78 45.10
C ASP A 171 2.77 -8.47 44.79
N ASN A 172 2.00 -8.46 43.71
CA ASN A 172 1.24 -7.30 43.26
C ASN A 172 -0.18 -7.69 42.80
N PRO A 173 -1.14 -6.72 42.70
CA PRO A 173 -2.52 -7.01 42.33
C PRO A 173 -2.73 -7.49 40.89
N ASN A 174 -1.71 -7.34 39.98
CA ASN A 174 -1.81 -7.66 38.56
C ASN A 174 -0.67 -8.60 38.06
N PRO A 175 -0.44 -9.75 38.70
CA PRO A 175 0.69 -10.62 38.37
C PRO A 175 0.54 -11.31 37.03
N GLU A 176 -0.69 -11.53 36.58
CA GLU A 176 -1.00 -12.26 35.35
C GLU A 176 -0.57 -11.47 34.10
N ASN A 177 -0.34 -10.17 34.21
CA ASN A 177 0.23 -9.35 33.15
C ASN A 177 1.73 -9.60 32.90
N THR A 178 2.39 -10.33 33.82
CA THR A 178 3.83 -10.65 33.74
C THR A 178 4.10 -12.08 33.28
N TYR A 179 3.10 -12.94 33.19
CA TYR A 179 3.25 -14.33 32.76
C TYR A 179 3.33 -14.42 31.24
N GLU A 180 4.27 -15.19 30.70
CA GLU A 180 4.47 -15.40 29.26
C GLU A 180 4.59 -14.07 28.47
N VAL A 181 5.21 -13.08 29.09
CA VAL A 181 5.32 -11.72 28.58
C VAL A 181 5.98 -11.69 27.20
N LEU A 182 6.99 -12.51 26.97
CA LEU A 182 7.67 -12.59 25.68
C LEU A 182 6.72 -13.15 24.59
N GLU A 183 5.94 -14.18 24.88
CA GLU A 183 4.98 -14.70 23.89
C GLU A 183 3.81 -13.74 23.61
N LYS A 184 3.50 -12.86 24.57
CA LYS A 184 2.43 -11.87 24.45
C LYS A 184 2.83 -10.59 23.73
N TYR A 185 4.07 -10.14 23.91
CA TYR A 185 4.56 -8.85 23.41
C TYR A 185 5.76 -8.99 22.48
N GLY A 186 6.10 -10.21 22.09
CA GLY A 186 7.20 -10.47 21.18
C GLY A 186 6.94 -11.67 20.28
N ARG A 187 7.69 -11.73 19.19
CA ARG A 187 7.66 -12.81 18.22
C ARG A 187 9.03 -13.48 18.18
N ASP A 188 9.06 -14.79 18.35
CA ASP A 188 10.29 -15.58 18.27
C ASP A 188 10.61 -15.90 16.80
N LEU A 189 11.50 -15.13 16.20
CA LEU A 189 11.90 -15.30 14.80
C LEU A 189 12.66 -16.62 14.58
N THR A 190 13.43 -17.10 15.57
CA THR A 190 14.14 -18.37 15.47
C THR A 190 13.19 -19.55 15.39
N LYS A 191 12.12 -19.51 16.21
CA LYS A 191 11.05 -20.52 16.22
C LYS A 191 10.18 -20.45 14.95
N ASP A 192 9.98 -19.25 14.40
CA ASP A 192 9.25 -19.08 13.14
C ASP A 192 10.03 -19.64 11.94
N VAL A 193 11.36 -19.55 11.95
CA VAL A 193 12.22 -20.26 10.99
C VAL A 193 12.05 -21.78 11.13
N GLU A 194 12.08 -22.31 12.35
CA GLU A 194 11.90 -23.76 12.63
C GLU A 194 10.54 -24.25 12.10
N ASN A 195 9.49 -23.43 12.25
CA ASN A 195 8.14 -23.75 11.79
C ASN A 195 7.94 -23.48 10.27
N GLY A 196 8.94 -23.02 9.54
CA GLY A 196 8.85 -22.72 8.10
C GLY A 196 7.94 -21.53 7.77
N LYS A 197 7.79 -20.59 8.70
CA LYS A 197 6.94 -19.41 8.50
C LYS A 197 7.68 -18.21 7.89
N LEU A 198 9.01 -18.24 7.90
CA LEU A 198 9.86 -17.20 7.33
C LEU A 198 10.47 -17.66 6.03
N ASP A 199 10.41 -16.81 5.02
CA ASP A 199 11.07 -17.06 3.74
C ASP A 199 12.59 -16.86 3.85
N PRO A 200 13.40 -17.56 3.02
CA PRO A 200 14.85 -17.38 3.01
C PRO A 200 15.23 -16.00 2.50
N VAL A 201 16.17 -15.34 3.18
CA VAL A 201 16.66 -14.00 2.81
C VAL A 201 17.79 -14.10 1.79
N ILE A 202 17.72 -13.28 0.76
CA ILE A 202 18.66 -13.25 -0.37
C ILE A 202 19.27 -11.86 -0.50
N GLY A 203 20.54 -11.79 -0.82
CA GLY A 203 21.22 -10.54 -1.23
C GLY A 203 21.59 -9.58 -0.10
N ARG A 204 21.60 -10.01 1.17
CA ARG A 204 21.96 -9.18 2.33
C ARG A 204 23.08 -9.78 3.19
N ASP A 205 23.96 -10.55 2.57
CA ASP A 205 25.00 -11.30 3.27
C ASP A 205 26.01 -10.40 3.98
N ASP A 206 26.37 -9.28 3.41
CA ASP A 206 27.37 -8.37 3.97
C ASP A 206 26.82 -7.64 5.19
N GLU A 207 25.56 -7.17 5.12
CA GLU A 207 24.90 -6.54 6.25
C GLU A 207 24.68 -7.53 7.39
N ILE A 208 24.24 -8.76 7.09
CA ILE A 208 24.08 -9.83 8.10
C ILE A 208 25.43 -10.15 8.75
N ARG A 209 26.51 -10.29 7.98
CA ARG A 209 27.87 -10.48 8.52
C ARG A 209 28.28 -9.33 9.42
N ARG A 210 27.99 -8.10 9.02
CA ARG A 210 28.30 -6.93 9.81
C ARG A 210 27.54 -6.91 11.13
N VAL A 211 26.25 -7.26 11.12
CA VAL A 211 25.43 -7.42 12.34
C VAL A 211 26.03 -8.49 13.25
N ILE A 212 26.38 -9.66 12.73
CA ILE A 212 27.04 -10.76 13.47
C ILE A 212 28.35 -10.28 14.09
N GLN A 213 29.17 -9.56 13.31
CA GLN A 213 30.46 -9.02 13.79
C GLN A 213 30.25 -8.04 14.96
N ILE A 214 29.23 -7.16 14.88
CA ILE A 214 28.93 -6.20 15.92
C ILE A 214 28.43 -6.89 17.18
N LEU A 215 27.48 -7.83 17.06
CA LEU A 215 26.95 -8.61 18.19
C LEU A 215 28.04 -9.40 18.92
N SER A 216 29.10 -9.80 18.24
CA SER A 216 30.24 -10.52 18.81
C SER A 216 31.28 -9.63 19.49
N ARG A 217 31.11 -8.29 19.49
CA ARG A 217 32.07 -7.35 20.12
C ARG A 217 31.89 -7.32 21.63
N LYS A 218 32.96 -6.97 22.34
CA LYS A 218 32.93 -6.79 23.79
C LYS A 218 32.19 -5.50 24.23
N THR A 219 32.25 -4.45 23.40
CA THR A 219 31.64 -3.14 23.66
C THR A 219 31.01 -2.64 22.36
N LYS A 220 29.98 -1.79 22.45
CA LYS A 220 29.22 -1.33 21.30
C LYS A 220 28.70 -2.51 20.46
N ASN A 221 28.14 -3.49 21.14
CA ASN A 221 27.67 -4.76 20.58
C ASN A 221 26.20 -4.76 20.20
N ASN A 222 25.60 -3.59 20.10
CA ASN A 222 24.21 -3.45 19.66
C ASN A 222 24.21 -2.78 18.26
N PRO A 223 23.90 -3.50 17.18
CA PRO A 223 23.77 -2.91 15.86
C PRO A 223 22.48 -2.10 15.76
N ILE A 224 22.51 -1.01 14.98
CA ILE A 224 21.33 -0.30 14.55
C ILE A 224 21.35 -0.22 13.01
N LEU A 225 20.31 -0.78 12.39
CA LEU A 225 20.10 -0.78 10.97
C LEU A 225 19.50 0.56 10.56
N ILE A 226 20.16 1.28 9.67
CA ILE A 226 19.76 2.60 9.21
C ILE A 226 19.58 2.57 7.71
N GLY A 227 18.40 2.90 7.22
CA GLY A 227 18.08 2.92 5.78
C GLY A 227 16.68 3.41 5.52
N GLU A 228 16.38 3.70 4.28
CA GLU A 228 15.07 4.15 3.85
C GLU A 228 13.97 3.10 4.11
N PRO A 229 12.68 3.49 4.15
CA PRO A 229 11.58 2.53 4.26
C PRO A 229 11.59 1.56 3.08
N GLY A 230 11.30 0.27 3.33
CA GLY A 230 11.17 -0.72 2.26
C GLY A 230 12.48 -1.29 1.70
N VAL A 231 13.68 -0.85 2.18
CA VAL A 231 14.96 -1.41 1.71
C VAL A 231 15.29 -2.80 2.27
N GLY A 232 14.49 -3.34 3.17
CA GLY A 232 14.66 -4.69 3.72
C GLY A 232 15.44 -4.77 5.03
N LYS A 233 15.34 -3.77 5.92
CA LYS A 233 15.97 -3.79 7.26
C LYS A 233 15.54 -4.99 8.09
N THR A 234 14.25 -5.29 8.13
CA THR A 234 13.69 -6.44 8.85
C THR A 234 14.15 -7.77 8.29
N ALA A 235 14.29 -7.87 6.95
CA ALA A 235 14.80 -9.07 6.28
C ALA A 235 16.23 -9.43 6.73
N ILE A 236 17.10 -8.45 7.01
CA ILE A 236 18.45 -8.70 7.55
C ILE A 236 18.37 -9.44 8.89
N VAL A 237 17.40 -9.08 9.73
CA VAL A 237 17.22 -9.70 11.04
C VAL A 237 16.62 -11.10 10.90
N GLU A 238 15.67 -11.29 9.97
CA GLU A 238 15.15 -12.62 9.62
C GLU A 238 16.26 -13.53 9.04
N GLY A 239 17.14 -12.98 8.19
CA GLY A 239 18.33 -13.68 7.70
C GLY A 239 19.31 -14.09 8.80
N LEU A 240 19.47 -13.26 9.83
CA LEU A 240 20.23 -13.61 11.03
C LEU A 240 19.55 -14.77 11.79
N ALA A 241 18.22 -14.77 11.94
CA ALA A 241 17.49 -15.88 12.55
C ALA A 241 17.70 -17.20 11.81
N TRP A 242 17.67 -17.18 10.47
CA TRP A 242 18.00 -18.32 9.62
C TRP A 242 19.41 -18.84 9.85
N ARG A 243 20.44 -17.96 9.94
CA ARG A 243 21.81 -18.38 10.23
C ARG A 243 21.99 -18.93 11.63
N ILE A 244 21.32 -18.36 12.64
CA ILE A 244 21.32 -18.89 14.01
C ILE A 244 20.74 -20.30 14.02
N TYR A 245 19.57 -20.51 13.39
CA TYR A 245 18.92 -21.81 13.31
C TYR A 245 19.79 -22.87 12.61
N LYS A 246 20.46 -22.50 11.51
CA LYS A 246 21.37 -23.37 10.79
C LYS A 246 22.73 -23.55 11.46
N ASN A 247 22.98 -22.93 12.61
CA ASN A 247 24.27 -22.86 13.29
C ASN A 247 25.42 -22.26 12.43
N ASP A 248 25.08 -21.42 11.44
CA ASP A 248 26.01 -20.69 10.57
C ASP A 248 26.38 -19.32 11.20
N VAL A 249 26.74 -19.35 12.47
CA VAL A 249 27.14 -18.18 13.26
C VAL A 249 28.31 -18.57 14.20
N PRO A 250 29.11 -17.58 14.67
CA PRO A 250 30.13 -17.83 15.68
C PRO A 250 29.54 -18.49 16.95
N ILE A 251 30.39 -19.28 17.66
CA ILE A 251 30.01 -20.03 18.86
C ILE A 251 29.28 -19.13 19.89
N SER A 252 29.67 -17.86 19.98
CA SER A 252 29.03 -16.88 20.90
C SER A 252 27.58 -16.56 20.59
N LEU A 253 27.12 -16.83 19.36
CA LEU A 253 25.76 -16.59 18.89
C LEU A 253 24.96 -17.88 18.64
N GLN A 254 25.58 -19.04 18.73
CA GLN A 254 24.89 -20.33 18.59
C GLN A 254 23.90 -20.53 19.76
N ASN A 255 22.77 -21.16 19.47
CA ASN A 255 21.70 -21.45 20.42
C ASN A 255 21.08 -20.21 21.07
N LYS A 256 21.26 -19.01 20.50
CA LYS A 256 20.54 -17.81 20.93
C LYS A 256 19.18 -17.72 20.25
N THR A 257 18.23 -17.14 20.96
CA THR A 257 16.89 -16.87 20.45
C THR A 257 16.80 -15.41 20.01
N LEU A 258 16.28 -15.17 18.83
CA LEU A 258 16.05 -13.83 18.30
C LEU A 258 14.56 -13.46 18.46
N TYR A 259 14.31 -12.46 19.30
CA TYR A 259 12.95 -11.98 19.60
C TYR A 259 12.71 -10.60 18.99
N GLU A 260 11.63 -10.47 18.24
CA GLU A 260 11.10 -9.20 17.74
C GLU A 260 10.11 -8.64 18.76
N LEU A 261 10.26 -7.40 19.17
CA LEU A 261 9.37 -6.71 20.09
C LEU A 261 8.22 -6.05 19.33
N ASP A 262 6.99 -6.44 19.66
CA ASP A 262 5.78 -5.81 19.12
C ASP A 262 5.39 -4.58 19.98
N LEU A 263 5.79 -3.41 19.51
CA LEU A 263 5.45 -2.13 20.14
C LEU A 263 3.97 -1.84 20.13
N GLY A 264 3.25 -2.27 19.07
CA GLY A 264 1.81 -2.10 18.93
C GLY A 264 1.07 -2.84 20.04
N SER A 265 1.42 -4.09 20.29
CA SER A 265 0.83 -4.92 21.37
C SER A 265 1.15 -4.40 22.77
N LEU A 266 2.32 -3.79 22.95
CA LEU A 266 2.68 -3.15 24.23
C LEU A 266 1.81 -1.94 24.57
N VAL A 267 1.44 -1.15 23.55
CA VAL A 267 0.61 0.06 23.71
C VAL A 267 -0.88 -0.28 23.71
N ALA A 268 -1.30 -1.29 22.95
CA ALA A 268 -2.70 -1.65 22.80
C ALA A 268 -3.38 -1.95 24.14
N GLY A 269 -4.49 -1.25 24.42
CA GLY A 269 -5.27 -1.41 25.65
C GLY A 269 -4.62 -0.83 26.93
N ALA A 270 -3.46 -0.19 26.84
CA ALA A 270 -2.91 0.54 27.98
C ALA A 270 -3.68 1.86 28.16
N LYS A 271 -4.45 1.97 29.25
CA LYS A 271 -5.24 3.18 29.57
C LYS A 271 -4.37 4.29 30.17
N TYR A 272 -3.27 3.93 30.79
CA TYR A 272 -2.37 4.86 31.50
C TYR A 272 -0.91 4.55 31.15
N ARG A 273 -0.08 5.60 31.15
CA ARG A 273 1.37 5.52 30.93
C ARG A 273 2.07 4.43 31.76
N GLY A 274 1.69 4.27 33.03
CA GLY A 274 2.28 3.28 33.93
C GLY A 274 2.13 1.84 33.46
N GLU A 275 1.02 1.48 32.81
CA GLU A 275 0.78 0.12 32.30
C GLU A 275 1.76 -0.28 31.18
N PHE A 276 2.07 0.64 30.26
CA PHE A 276 3.08 0.41 29.22
C PHE A 276 4.48 0.22 29.83
N GLU A 277 4.87 1.12 30.77
CA GLU A 277 6.16 1.01 31.43
C GLU A 277 6.30 -0.30 32.22
N GLU A 278 5.24 -0.77 32.88
CA GLU A 278 5.21 -2.07 33.57
C GLU A 278 5.36 -3.24 32.61
N ARG A 279 4.64 -3.22 31.47
CA ARG A 279 4.75 -4.25 30.45
C ARG A 279 6.15 -4.33 29.85
N LEU A 280 6.74 -3.17 29.48
CA LEU A 280 8.10 -3.10 28.98
C LEU A 280 9.12 -3.56 30.03
N LYS A 281 8.98 -3.16 31.30
CA LYS A 281 9.83 -3.65 32.41
C LYS A 281 9.74 -5.16 32.56
N ALA A 282 8.54 -5.74 32.40
CA ALA A 282 8.35 -7.18 32.50
C ALA A 282 9.07 -7.90 31.35
N VAL A 283 8.94 -7.41 30.09
CA VAL A 283 9.69 -7.95 28.93
C VAL A 283 11.20 -7.89 29.17
N LEU A 284 11.70 -6.73 29.56
CA LEU A 284 13.13 -6.54 29.83
C LEU A 284 13.63 -7.38 31.01
N GLY A 285 12.77 -7.62 32.02
CA GLY A 285 13.03 -8.53 33.14
C GLY A 285 13.25 -9.98 32.70
N GLU A 286 12.42 -10.47 31.78
CA GLU A 286 12.54 -11.83 31.22
C GLU A 286 13.81 -11.96 30.35
N ILE A 287 14.10 -10.96 29.52
CA ILE A 287 15.33 -10.94 28.71
C ILE A 287 16.58 -10.97 29.63
N LYS A 288 16.56 -10.23 30.72
CA LYS A 288 17.66 -10.23 31.70
C LYS A 288 17.84 -11.59 32.36
N LYS A 289 16.76 -12.29 32.72
CA LYS A 289 16.82 -13.65 33.29
C LYS A 289 17.40 -14.68 32.32
N ALA A 290 17.23 -14.49 31.03
CA ALA A 290 17.80 -15.34 30.00
C ALA A 290 19.33 -15.23 29.88
N ASN A 291 19.99 -14.39 30.69
CA ASN A 291 21.46 -14.27 30.78
C ASN A 291 22.18 -14.11 29.43
N GLY A 292 21.61 -13.29 28.54
CA GLY A 292 22.17 -13.00 27.22
C GLY A 292 21.90 -14.06 26.14
N ASN A 293 21.02 -15.03 26.39
CA ASN A 293 20.59 -16.02 25.38
C ASN A 293 19.54 -15.45 24.44
N ILE A 294 18.92 -14.31 24.78
CA ILE A 294 17.94 -13.63 23.94
C ILE A 294 18.57 -12.38 23.32
N ILE A 295 18.42 -12.24 22.02
CA ILE A 295 18.72 -11.02 21.27
C ILE A 295 17.40 -10.36 20.94
N LEU A 296 17.22 -9.12 21.36
CA LEU A 296 15.99 -8.36 21.14
C LEU A 296 16.10 -7.56 19.85
N PHE A 297 15.18 -7.74 18.93
CA PHE A 297 15.00 -6.87 17.78
C PHE A 297 13.88 -5.86 18.04
N ILE A 298 14.15 -4.60 17.77
CA ILE A 298 13.19 -3.49 17.91
C ILE A 298 13.14 -2.77 16.57
N ASP A 299 12.07 -3.00 15.82
CA ASP A 299 11.79 -2.20 14.64
C ASP A 299 11.27 -0.82 15.07
N GLU A 300 11.53 0.19 14.25
CA GLU A 300 11.18 1.57 14.54
C GLU A 300 11.61 2.03 15.96
N ILE A 301 12.82 1.69 16.37
CA ILE A 301 13.35 1.94 17.72
C ILE A 301 13.22 3.42 18.16
N HIS A 302 13.11 4.35 17.20
CA HIS A 302 12.89 5.77 17.44
C HIS A 302 11.57 6.03 18.19
N GLN A 303 10.54 5.18 18.03
CA GLN A 303 9.27 5.31 18.76
C GLN A 303 9.46 5.19 20.27
N LEU A 304 10.40 4.35 20.72
CA LEU A 304 10.73 4.22 22.15
C LEU A 304 11.53 5.41 22.68
N VAL A 305 12.28 6.09 21.81
CA VAL A 305 13.20 7.18 22.20
C VAL A 305 12.57 8.56 22.00
N GLY A 306 11.71 8.71 20.98
CA GLY A 306 11.15 10.00 20.56
C GLY A 306 9.87 10.43 21.27
N ALA A 307 9.21 9.52 21.93
CA ALA A 307 7.92 9.76 22.56
C ALA A 307 7.92 10.76 23.74
N GLY A 308 9.08 11.35 24.10
CA GLY A 308 9.24 12.18 25.29
C GLY A 308 9.17 13.71 25.09
N LYS A 309 8.89 14.23 23.88
CA LYS A 309 8.97 15.70 23.64
C LYS A 309 7.65 16.46 23.67
N THR A 310 6.52 15.79 23.70
CA THR A 310 5.21 16.38 23.97
C THR A 310 4.83 16.12 25.42
N ASP A 311 4.25 17.09 26.11
CA ASP A 311 3.81 16.98 27.50
C ASP A 311 2.96 15.70 27.69
N GLY A 312 3.54 14.68 28.34
CA GLY A 312 2.89 13.39 28.61
C GLY A 312 3.39 12.19 27.81
N ALA A 313 4.36 12.33 26.89
CA ALA A 313 4.85 11.23 26.06
C ALA A 313 5.91 10.35 26.77
N MET A 314 5.96 9.06 26.39
CA MET A 314 6.72 7.99 27.02
C MET A 314 8.23 8.10 26.79
N ASP A 315 9.04 8.10 27.83
CA ASP A 315 10.50 8.00 27.73
C ASP A 315 10.95 6.58 28.12
N ALA A 316 10.62 5.61 27.26
CA ALA A 316 11.04 4.21 27.42
C ALA A 316 12.57 4.04 27.26
N ALA A 317 13.24 5.01 26.64
CA ALA A 317 14.69 5.02 26.52
C ALA A 317 15.40 4.93 27.88
N ASN A 318 14.85 5.54 28.92
CA ASN A 318 15.43 5.50 30.25
C ASN A 318 15.41 4.10 30.91
N LEU A 319 14.56 3.19 30.43
CA LEU A 319 14.55 1.80 30.86
C LEU A 319 15.61 0.97 30.11
N LEU A 320 15.85 1.27 28.83
CA LEU A 320 16.82 0.56 27.98
C LEU A 320 18.27 0.97 28.29
N LYS A 321 18.52 2.27 28.52
CA LYS A 321 19.87 2.83 28.71
C LYS A 321 20.71 2.10 29.77
N PRO A 322 20.20 1.80 30.99
CA PRO A 322 20.99 1.09 32.01
C PRO A 322 21.36 -0.34 31.60
N MET A 323 20.43 -1.07 30.94
CA MET A 323 20.65 -2.46 30.52
C MET A 323 21.64 -2.56 29.37
N LEU A 324 21.54 -1.67 28.37
CA LEU A 324 22.53 -1.52 27.30
C LEU A 324 23.90 -1.11 27.84
N ALA A 325 23.93 -0.27 28.88
CA ALA A 325 25.18 0.17 29.51
C ALA A 325 25.94 -0.95 30.24
N ARG A 326 25.20 -1.87 30.85
CA ARG A 326 25.76 -3.00 31.62
C ARG A 326 26.01 -4.24 30.76
N GLY A 327 25.60 -4.24 29.49
CA GLY A 327 25.64 -5.42 28.61
C GLY A 327 24.63 -6.52 29.00
N GLU A 328 23.61 -6.16 29.77
CA GLU A 328 22.53 -7.06 30.19
C GLU A 328 21.51 -7.29 29.06
N LEU A 329 21.50 -6.42 28.03
CA LEU A 329 20.63 -6.47 26.87
C LEU A 329 21.46 -6.49 25.60
N HIS A 330 21.25 -7.49 24.76
CA HIS A 330 21.68 -7.50 23.35
C HIS A 330 20.49 -7.05 22.50
N CYS A 331 20.66 -5.96 21.76
CA CYS A 331 19.59 -5.34 21.00
C CYS A 331 20.04 -5.03 19.57
N ILE A 332 19.17 -5.33 18.61
CA ILE A 332 19.23 -4.87 17.21
C ILE A 332 18.13 -3.82 17.06
N GLY A 333 18.46 -2.61 16.67
CA GLY A 333 17.47 -1.58 16.34
C GLY A 333 17.36 -1.41 14.83
N ALA A 334 16.19 -0.98 14.33
CA ALA A 334 16.01 -0.52 12.97
C ALA A 334 15.32 0.84 12.98
N THR A 335 15.71 1.73 12.06
CA THR A 335 15.13 3.08 11.91
C THR A 335 15.53 3.69 10.57
N THR A 336 14.95 4.82 10.19
CA THR A 336 15.39 5.61 9.04
C THR A 336 16.57 6.52 9.40
N LEU A 337 17.24 7.10 8.40
CA LEU A 337 18.37 8.00 8.62
C LEU A 337 17.94 9.28 9.35
N ASP A 338 16.81 9.84 8.99
CA ASP A 338 16.30 11.08 9.57
C ASP A 338 15.85 10.88 11.02
N GLU A 339 15.17 9.79 11.32
CA GLU A 339 14.78 9.42 12.67
C GLU A 339 15.99 9.10 13.55
N TYR A 340 17.02 8.43 12.98
CA TYR A 340 18.28 8.21 13.67
C TYR A 340 18.91 9.54 14.09
N ARG A 341 19.04 10.51 13.17
CA ARG A 341 19.59 11.85 13.45
C ARG A 341 18.75 12.62 14.46
N GLN A 342 17.43 12.50 14.36
CA GLN A 342 16.50 13.24 15.21
C GLN A 342 16.45 12.72 16.64
N TYR A 343 16.47 11.41 16.85
CA TYR A 343 16.17 10.78 18.13
C TYR A 343 17.36 10.07 18.77
N ILE A 344 18.19 9.36 18.00
CA ILE A 344 19.27 8.53 18.55
C ILE A 344 20.58 9.33 18.65
N GLU A 345 20.99 10.02 17.59
CA GLU A 345 22.25 10.76 17.51
C GLU A 345 22.32 11.92 18.51
N LYS A 346 21.17 12.52 18.83
CA LYS A 346 21.08 13.59 19.84
C LYS A 346 21.22 13.08 21.28
N ASP A 347 21.04 11.78 21.51
CA ASP A 347 21.20 11.15 22.82
C ASP A 347 22.58 10.48 22.93
N ALA A 348 23.52 11.17 23.52
CA ALA A 348 24.90 10.71 23.66
C ALA A 348 25.04 9.35 24.40
N ALA A 349 24.06 8.97 25.24
CA ALA A 349 24.06 7.68 25.91
C ALA A 349 23.70 6.52 24.99
N LEU A 350 22.75 6.70 24.09
CA LEU A 350 22.35 5.73 23.09
C LEU A 350 23.37 5.66 21.95
N GLU A 351 23.80 6.79 21.41
CA GLU A 351 24.81 6.86 20.33
C GLU A 351 26.08 6.07 20.66
N ARG A 352 26.54 6.15 21.91
CA ARG A 352 27.74 5.40 22.35
C ARG A 352 27.51 3.90 22.50
N ARG A 353 26.26 3.43 22.46
CA ARG A 353 25.90 2.02 22.68
C ARG A 353 25.52 1.30 21.41
N PHE A 354 25.00 2.02 20.45
CA PHE A 354 24.66 1.46 19.14
C PHE A 354 25.81 1.64 18.13
N GLN A 355 25.95 0.65 17.24
CA GLN A 355 26.86 0.72 16.10
C GLN A 355 26.04 0.75 14.81
N LYS A 356 26.23 1.79 14.02
CA LYS A 356 25.53 1.98 12.75
C LYS A 356 25.86 0.86 11.75
N VAL A 357 24.84 0.35 11.09
CA VAL A 357 24.88 -0.50 9.91
C VAL A 357 24.01 0.17 8.86
N GLN A 358 24.64 0.69 7.83
CA GLN A 358 23.95 1.29 6.68
C GLN A 358 23.28 0.21 5.87
N VAL A 359 22.02 0.41 5.48
CA VAL A 359 21.25 -0.48 4.63
C VAL A 359 20.78 0.34 3.44
N ASP A 360 21.48 0.22 2.35
CA ASP A 360 21.20 0.94 1.12
C ASP A 360 20.14 0.22 0.27
N GLU A 361 19.52 0.94 -0.66
CA GLU A 361 18.64 0.35 -1.66
C GLU A 361 19.43 -0.71 -2.46
N PRO A 362 18.89 -1.93 -2.63
CA PRO A 362 19.57 -2.97 -3.41
C PRO A 362 19.65 -2.58 -4.89
N THR A 363 20.64 -3.13 -5.58
CA THR A 363 20.75 -2.96 -7.03
C THR A 363 19.57 -3.63 -7.76
N ILE A 364 19.39 -3.30 -9.04
CA ILE A 364 18.38 -3.94 -9.89
C ILE A 364 18.59 -5.47 -9.91
N ASP A 365 19.82 -5.92 -10.10
CA ASP A 365 20.15 -7.33 -10.16
C ASP A 365 19.90 -8.06 -8.83
N ASP A 366 20.25 -7.44 -7.70
CA ASP A 366 19.94 -7.97 -6.37
C ASP A 366 18.43 -8.03 -6.13
N SER A 367 17.70 -7.02 -6.55
CA SER A 367 16.23 -6.97 -6.42
C SER A 367 15.55 -8.07 -7.24
N ILE A 368 16.03 -8.34 -8.47
CA ILE A 368 15.56 -9.46 -9.29
C ILE A 368 15.84 -10.79 -8.58
N ALA A 369 17.04 -10.96 -8.00
CA ALA A 369 17.38 -12.16 -7.25
C ALA A 369 16.48 -12.35 -6.02
N ILE A 370 16.19 -11.26 -5.28
CA ILE A 370 15.26 -11.28 -4.14
C ILE A 370 13.87 -11.72 -4.57
N LEU A 371 13.32 -11.12 -5.61
CA LEU A 371 11.98 -11.46 -6.10
C LEU A 371 11.90 -12.89 -6.63
N ARG A 372 12.96 -13.39 -7.30
CA ARG A 372 13.06 -14.80 -7.70
C ARG A 372 13.02 -15.74 -6.50
N GLY A 373 13.63 -15.35 -5.38
CA GLY A 373 13.60 -16.13 -4.14
C GLY A 373 12.22 -16.15 -3.47
N LEU A 374 11.46 -15.06 -3.60
CA LEU A 374 10.10 -14.93 -3.06
C LEU A 374 9.03 -15.51 -3.99
N LYS A 375 9.36 -15.78 -5.25
CA LYS A 375 8.44 -16.26 -6.28
C LYS A 375 7.58 -17.43 -5.81
N ASP A 376 8.21 -18.49 -5.30
CA ASP A 376 7.49 -19.70 -4.87
C ASP A 376 6.54 -19.43 -3.69
N SER A 377 6.84 -18.45 -2.86
CA SER A 377 5.99 -18.03 -1.75
C SER A 377 4.73 -17.32 -2.27
N PHE A 378 4.87 -16.38 -3.20
CA PHE A 378 3.74 -15.69 -3.82
C PHE A 378 2.89 -16.64 -4.67
N GLU A 379 3.51 -17.53 -5.47
CA GLU A 379 2.80 -18.54 -6.24
C GLU A 379 1.97 -19.47 -5.35
N ARG A 380 2.48 -19.83 -4.17
CA ARG A 380 1.74 -20.64 -3.18
C ARG A 380 0.58 -19.86 -2.56
N HIS A 381 0.81 -18.59 -2.20
CA HIS A 381 -0.20 -17.77 -1.53
C HIS A 381 -1.38 -17.46 -2.46
N HIS A 382 -1.10 -16.97 -3.66
CA HIS A 382 -2.15 -16.56 -4.61
C HIS A 382 -2.67 -17.72 -5.46
N GLY A 383 -1.90 -18.78 -5.63
CA GLY A 383 -2.25 -19.92 -6.47
C GLY A 383 -2.12 -19.64 -7.97
N VAL A 384 -1.30 -18.66 -8.35
CA VAL A 384 -1.02 -18.26 -9.74
C VAL A 384 0.46 -18.45 -10.03
N LYS A 385 0.83 -18.57 -11.31
CA LYS A 385 2.23 -18.66 -11.74
C LYS A 385 2.79 -17.27 -12.05
N ILE A 386 4.08 -17.07 -11.78
CA ILE A 386 4.77 -15.81 -12.07
C ILE A 386 5.85 -16.07 -13.15
N ASN A 387 5.75 -15.40 -14.29
CA ASN A 387 6.78 -15.46 -15.31
C ASN A 387 8.04 -14.71 -14.84
N ASP A 388 9.21 -15.21 -15.19
CA ASP A 388 10.47 -14.52 -14.88
C ASP A 388 10.54 -13.13 -15.53
N SER A 389 9.97 -12.98 -16.73
CA SER A 389 9.84 -11.68 -17.39
C SER A 389 9.00 -10.68 -16.58
N ALA A 390 7.97 -11.14 -15.84
CA ALA A 390 7.18 -10.28 -14.96
C ALA A 390 8.01 -9.79 -13.77
N ILE A 391 8.86 -10.62 -13.21
CA ILE A 391 9.79 -10.24 -12.12
C ILE A 391 10.77 -9.16 -12.61
N ILE A 392 11.42 -9.42 -13.75
CA ILE A 392 12.33 -8.44 -14.37
C ILE A 392 11.58 -7.15 -14.70
N GLY A 393 10.38 -7.27 -15.27
CA GLY A 393 9.49 -6.14 -15.55
C GLY A 393 9.14 -5.34 -14.29
N ALA A 394 8.74 -6.01 -13.21
CA ALA A 394 8.38 -5.35 -11.95
C ALA A 394 9.53 -4.52 -11.37
N VAL A 395 10.74 -5.05 -11.37
CA VAL A 395 11.92 -4.32 -10.86
C VAL A 395 12.25 -3.13 -11.76
N ASN A 396 12.39 -3.34 -13.06
CA ASN A 396 12.77 -2.26 -13.99
C ASN A 396 11.71 -1.17 -14.09
N LEU A 397 10.44 -1.55 -14.20
CA LEU A 397 9.34 -0.61 -14.32
C LEU A 397 9.11 0.13 -12.99
N SER A 398 9.19 -0.54 -11.84
CA SER A 398 9.09 0.15 -10.55
C SER A 398 10.23 1.14 -10.33
N GLN A 399 11.46 0.78 -10.70
CA GLN A 399 12.60 1.68 -10.57
C GLN A 399 12.46 2.92 -11.45
N ARG A 400 11.88 2.76 -12.63
CA ARG A 400 11.69 3.85 -13.59
C ARG A 400 10.48 4.72 -13.26
N TYR A 401 9.36 4.11 -12.80
CA TYR A 401 8.07 4.79 -12.73
C TYR A 401 7.60 5.10 -11.32
N ILE A 402 8.13 4.45 -10.29
CA ILE A 402 7.79 4.67 -8.88
C ILE A 402 9.01 5.29 -8.19
N THR A 403 9.02 6.62 -8.05
CA THR A 403 10.17 7.39 -7.55
C THR A 403 10.09 7.75 -6.07
N ASP A 404 8.94 7.55 -5.45
CA ASP A 404 8.66 7.88 -4.05
C ASP A 404 8.82 6.70 -3.09
N ARG A 405 9.18 5.52 -3.61
CA ARG A 405 9.41 4.27 -2.87
C ARG A 405 10.70 3.61 -3.32
N PHE A 406 11.24 2.71 -2.48
CA PHE A 406 12.53 2.07 -2.69
C PHE A 406 12.40 0.59 -3.06
N LEU A 407 13.40 0.06 -3.79
CA LEU A 407 13.55 -1.37 -4.00
C LEU A 407 14.01 -2.05 -2.68
N PRO A 408 13.65 -3.34 -2.47
CA PRO A 408 12.84 -4.20 -3.32
C PRO A 408 11.33 -4.04 -3.09
N ASP A 409 10.90 -3.33 -2.06
CA ASP A 409 9.52 -3.25 -1.57
C ASP A 409 8.51 -2.87 -2.67
N LYS A 410 8.81 -1.78 -3.44
CA LYS A 410 7.94 -1.34 -4.54
C LYS A 410 7.75 -2.40 -5.63
N ALA A 411 8.76 -3.23 -5.90
CA ALA A 411 8.66 -4.30 -6.89
C ALA A 411 7.95 -5.55 -6.32
N ILE A 412 8.12 -5.82 -5.03
CA ILE A 412 7.41 -6.87 -4.29
C ILE A 412 5.91 -6.57 -4.30
N ASP A 413 5.51 -5.36 -3.93
CA ASP A 413 4.12 -4.94 -3.93
C ASP A 413 3.46 -5.02 -5.32
N LEU A 414 4.20 -4.67 -6.39
CA LEU A 414 3.71 -4.81 -7.76
C LEU A 414 3.41 -6.26 -8.12
N ILE A 415 4.29 -7.18 -7.78
CA ILE A 415 4.08 -8.61 -8.03
C ILE A 415 2.91 -9.12 -7.19
N ASP A 416 2.82 -8.73 -5.92
CA ASP A 416 1.74 -9.12 -5.02
C ASP A 416 0.37 -8.66 -5.55
N GLU A 417 0.25 -7.38 -5.94
CA GLU A 417 -1.00 -6.85 -6.51
C GLU A 417 -1.33 -7.45 -7.88
N ALA A 418 -0.33 -7.69 -8.74
CA ALA A 418 -0.55 -8.37 -10.02
C ALA A 418 -1.06 -9.81 -9.82
N CYS A 419 -0.49 -10.55 -8.87
CA CYS A 419 -0.97 -11.87 -8.48
C CYS A 419 -2.39 -11.82 -7.93
N ALA A 420 -2.70 -10.86 -7.06
CA ALA A 420 -4.02 -10.66 -6.48
C ALA A 420 -5.05 -10.30 -7.56
N SER A 421 -4.70 -9.47 -8.55
CA SER A 421 -5.57 -9.11 -9.67
C SER A 421 -5.94 -10.32 -10.51
N ILE A 422 -4.96 -11.12 -10.91
CA ILE A 422 -5.20 -12.37 -11.66
C ILE A 422 -6.04 -13.34 -10.83
N ARG A 423 -5.74 -13.48 -9.54
CA ARG A 423 -6.54 -14.33 -8.66
C ARG A 423 -7.99 -13.87 -8.59
N MET A 424 -8.23 -12.57 -8.52
CA MET A 424 -9.57 -12.01 -8.54
C MET A 424 -10.27 -12.28 -9.87
N GLU A 425 -9.57 -12.22 -11.00
CA GLU A 425 -10.11 -12.56 -12.33
C GLU A 425 -10.48 -14.04 -12.43
N ILE A 426 -9.67 -14.94 -11.85
CA ILE A 426 -9.97 -16.38 -11.80
C ILE A 426 -11.21 -16.65 -10.92
N ASP A 427 -11.33 -15.95 -9.79
CA ASP A 427 -12.42 -16.13 -8.84
C ASP A 427 -13.71 -15.41 -9.24
N SER A 428 -13.63 -14.36 -10.07
CA SER A 428 -14.76 -13.57 -10.59
C SER A 428 -15.21 -14.06 -11.98
N LEU A 429 -16.30 -13.50 -12.49
CA LEU A 429 -16.73 -13.74 -13.87
C LEU A 429 -15.75 -13.03 -14.83
N PRO A 430 -15.29 -13.70 -15.90
CA PRO A 430 -14.49 -13.07 -16.94
C PRO A 430 -15.18 -11.82 -17.51
N GLU A 431 -14.41 -10.80 -17.91
CA GLU A 431 -14.94 -9.52 -18.41
C GLU A 431 -15.93 -9.69 -19.56
N GLU A 432 -15.62 -10.61 -20.50
CA GLU A 432 -16.51 -10.93 -21.61
C GLU A 432 -17.85 -11.47 -21.13
N LEU A 433 -17.84 -12.40 -20.15
CA LEU A 433 -19.03 -13.01 -19.60
C LEU A 433 -19.85 -12.01 -18.77
N ASP A 434 -19.18 -11.15 -17.99
CA ASP A 434 -19.83 -10.09 -17.23
C ASP A 434 -20.47 -9.04 -18.15
N GLY A 435 -19.80 -8.66 -19.26
CA GLY A 435 -20.31 -7.78 -20.30
C GLY A 435 -21.61 -8.31 -20.93
N ILE A 436 -21.61 -9.58 -21.35
CA ILE A 436 -22.77 -10.26 -21.90
C ILE A 436 -23.91 -10.30 -20.88
N THR A 437 -23.60 -10.64 -19.64
CA THR A 437 -24.60 -10.71 -18.56
C THR A 437 -25.23 -9.35 -18.28
N ARG A 438 -24.44 -8.26 -18.26
CA ARG A 438 -24.93 -6.89 -18.08
C ARG A 438 -25.80 -6.44 -19.27
N GLU A 439 -25.36 -6.70 -20.52
CA GLU A 439 -26.13 -6.36 -21.71
C GLU A 439 -27.49 -7.09 -21.72
N LYS A 440 -27.48 -8.38 -21.41
CA LYS A 440 -28.68 -9.19 -21.26
C LYS A 440 -29.64 -8.62 -20.21
N ASN A 441 -29.13 -8.34 -19.00
CA ASN A 441 -29.94 -7.78 -17.91
C ASN A 441 -30.55 -6.41 -18.30
N ARG A 442 -29.78 -5.57 -19.00
CA ARG A 442 -30.30 -4.29 -19.52
C ARG A 442 -31.44 -4.49 -20.51
N LEU A 443 -31.27 -5.42 -21.47
CA LEU A 443 -32.29 -5.73 -22.45
C LEU A 443 -33.52 -6.39 -21.82
N GLU A 444 -33.38 -7.21 -20.79
CA GLU A 444 -34.48 -7.76 -20.02
C GLU A 444 -35.28 -6.68 -19.30
N MET A 445 -34.60 -5.66 -18.72
CA MET A 445 -35.28 -4.51 -18.13
C MET A 445 -36.03 -3.69 -19.18
N GLU A 446 -35.41 -3.45 -20.36
CA GLU A 446 -36.04 -2.76 -21.49
C GLU A 446 -37.27 -3.53 -22.00
N ARG A 447 -37.16 -4.86 -22.14
CA ARG A 447 -38.29 -5.73 -22.50
C ARG A 447 -39.46 -5.59 -21.53
N ILE A 448 -39.19 -5.66 -20.20
CA ILE A 448 -40.24 -5.54 -19.18
C ILE A 448 -40.87 -4.14 -19.21
N SER A 449 -40.13 -3.10 -19.55
CA SER A 449 -40.67 -1.74 -19.69
C SER A 449 -41.59 -1.61 -20.87
N ILE A 450 -41.16 -2.11 -22.06
CA ILE A 450 -41.98 -2.05 -23.30
C ILE A 450 -43.23 -2.93 -23.20
N GLU A 451 -43.15 -4.11 -22.54
CA GLU A 451 -44.29 -4.99 -22.31
C GLU A 451 -45.40 -4.36 -21.45
N LYS A 452 -45.09 -3.28 -20.66
CA LYS A 452 -46.04 -2.54 -19.86
C LYS A 452 -46.66 -1.32 -20.57
N GLU A 453 -46.12 -0.94 -21.72
CA GLU A 453 -46.63 0.15 -22.55
C GLU A 453 -47.68 -0.33 -23.54
N ASP A 454 -48.52 0.60 -24.08
CA ASP A 454 -49.56 0.28 -25.08
C ASP A 454 -48.93 -0.26 -26.40
N SER A 455 -49.56 -1.27 -26.99
CA SER A 455 -49.10 -2.01 -28.15
C SER A 455 -49.20 -1.17 -29.45
N ASN A 456 -48.11 -0.41 -29.74
CA ASN A 456 -47.91 0.20 -31.08
C ASN A 456 -47.07 -0.75 -31.97
N GLU A 457 -47.27 -0.67 -33.30
CA GLU A 457 -46.52 -1.49 -34.27
C GLU A 457 -44.99 -1.41 -34.09
N ASP A 458 -44.46 -0.23 -33.73
CA ASP A 458 -43.03 -0.02 -33.47
C ASP A 458 -42.56 -0.71 -32.20
N ASN A 459 -43.38 -0.70 -31.14
CA ASN A 459 -43.09 -1.42 -29.89
C ASN A 459 -43.04 -2.95 -30.10
N VAL A 460 -43.93 -3.48 -30.97
CA VAL A 460 -43.93 -4.92 -31.29
C VAL A 460 -42.68 -5.34 -32.05
N LYS A 461 -42.22 -4.54 -33.02
CA LYS A 461 -40.97 -4.79 -33.75
C LYS A 461 -39.79 -4.76 -32.81
N ARG A 462 -39.67 -3.71 -32.01
CA ARG A 462 -38.62 -3.53 -31.01
C ARG A 462 -38.60 -4.67 -30.01
N LEU A 463 -39.73 -5.16 -29.57
CA LEU A 463 -39.86 -6.25 -28.62
C LEU A 463 -39.41 -7.59 -29.21
N ASN A 464 -39.64 -7.83 -30.52
CA ASN A 464 -39.13 -9.00 -31.22
C ASN A 464 -37.59 -8.95 -31.36
N ASP A 465 -37.04 -7.79 -31.77
CA ASP A 465 -35.60 -7.60 -31.88
C ASP A 465 -34.88 -7.82 -30.52
N ILE A 466 -35.44 -7.30 -29.44
CA ILE A 466 -34.94 -7.49 -28.09
C ILE A 466 -34.99 -8.96 -27.68
N LYS A 467 -36.08 -9.69 -27.98
CA LYS A 467 -36.19 -11.13 -27.67
C LYS A 467 -35.19 -11.96 -28.42
N GLU A 468 -34.96 -11.70 -29.74
CA GLU A 468 -33.93 -12.38 -30.51
C GLU A 468 -32.53 -12.11 -29.95
N ARG A 469 -32.24 -10.84 -29.58
CA ARG A 469 -30.94 -10.49 -29.02
C ARG A 469 -30.73 -11.13 -27.63
N ILE A 470 -31.74 -11.18 -26.76
CA ILE A 470 -31.68 -11.88 -25.48
C ILE A 470 -31.44 -13.37 -25.67
N ALA A 471 -32.10 -14.00 -26.66
CA ALA A 471 -31.89 -15.42 -26.94
C ALA A 471 -30.45 -15.70 -27.39
N SER A 472 -29.88 -14.89 -28.30
CA SER A 472 -28.50 -14.99 -28.75
C SER A 472 -27.51 -14.78 -27.61
N LEU A 473 -27.72 -13.77 -26.79
CA LEU A 473 -26.85 -13.49 -25.62
C LEU A 473 -26.94 -14.60 -24.56
N THR A 474 -28.11 -15.22 -24.41
CA THR A 474 -28.31 -16.33 -23.45
C THR A 474 -27.58 -17.60 -23.93
N GLU A 475 -27.53 -17.86 -25.22
CA GLU A 475 -26.76 -18.97 -25.79
C GLU A 475 -25.24 -18.74 -25.61
N GLN A 476 -24.77 -17.54 -25.90
CA GLN A 476 -23.37 -17.13 -25.66
C GLN A 476 -22.99 -17.19 -24.20
N GLU A 477 -23.82 -16.66 -23.31
CA GLU A 477 -23.62 -16.72 -21.85
C GLU A 477 -23.49 -18.16 -21.35
N THR A 478 -24.38 -19.05 -21.85
CA THR A 478 -24.40 -20.46 -21.43
C THR A 478 -23.12 -21.19 -21.86
N ALA A 479 -22.70 -20.98 -23.11
CA ALA A 479 -21.48 -21.58 -23.65
C ALA A 479 -20.22 -21.10 -22.93
N LEU A 480 -20.06 -19.79 -22.75
CA LEU A 480 -18.92 -19.19 -22.03
C LEU A 480 -18.91 -19.59 -20.55
N LYS A 481 -20.06 -19.66 -19.92
CA LYS A 481 -20.19 -20.05 -18.51
C LYS A 481 -19.83 -21.52 -18.28
N ALA A 482 -20.15 -22.40 -19.24
CA ALA A 482 -19.72 -23.81 -19.21
C ALA A 482 -18.20 -23.92 -19.35
N LYS A 483 -17.61 -23.22 -20.31
CA LYS A 483 -16.15 -23.18 -20.53
C LYS A 483 -15.41 -22.62 -19.29
N TRP A 484 -15.85 -21.49 -18.75
CA TRP A 484 -15.30 -20.90 -17.54
C TRP A 484 -15.36 -21.84 -16.33
N LYS A 485 -16.50 -22.55 -16.15
CA LYS A 485 -16.66 -23.47 -15.02
C LYS A 485 -15.74 -24.68 -15.14
N GLU A 486 -15.50 -25.18 -16.34
CA GLU A 486 -14.58 -26.28 -16.62
C GLU A 486 -13.12 -25.84 -16.33
N GLU A 487 -12.69 -24.69 -16.87
CA GLU A 487 -11.38 -24.14 -16.63
C GLU A 487 -11.14 -23.88 -15.14
N LYS A 488 -12.08 -23.23 -14.44
CA LYS A 488 -11.99 -22.99 -13.00
C LYS A 488 -11.87 -24.27 -12.18
N SER A 489 -12.64 -25.30 -12.53
CA SER A 489 -12.57 -26.60 -11.84
C SER A 489 -11.19 -27.28 -12.03
N SER A 490 -10.60 -27.14 -13.21
CA SER A 490 -9.25 -27.64 -13.51
C SER A 490 -8.19 -26.94 -12.67
N LEU A 491 -8.29 -25.60 -12.58
CA LEU A 491 -7.40 -24.75 -11.77
C LEU A 491 -7.47 -25.07 -10.28
N ASP A 492 -8.68 -25.20 -9.74
CA ASP A 492 -8.89 -25.57 -8.33
C ASP A 492 -8.29 -26.95 -8.02
N HIS A 493 -8.39 -27.88 -8.95
CA HIS A 493 -7.79 -29.22 -8.81
C HIS A 493 -6.25 -29.17 -8.83
N ILE A 494 -5.65 -28.41 -9.73
CA ILE A 494 -4.20 -28.18 -9.77
C ILE A 494 -3.70 -27.55 -8.46
N LYS A 495 -4.43 -26.56 -7.94
CA LYS A 495 -4.13 -25.93 -6.66
C LYS A 495 -4.16 -26.92 -5.49
N GLU A 496 -5.15 -27.80 -5.46
CA GLU A 496 -5.27 -28.84 -4.43
C GLU A 496 -4.10 -29.83 -4.49
N LEU A 497 -3.72 -30.27 -5.69
CA LEU A 497 -2.56 -31.14 -5.90
C LEU A 497 -1.23 -30.46 -5.49
N LYS A 498 -1.04 -29.17 -5.78
CA LYS A 498 0.12 -28.39 -5.32
C LYS A 498 0.18 -28.31 -3.79
N ASN A 499 -0.95 -28.08 -3.13
CA ASN A 499 -1.02 -28.08 -1.67
C ASN A 499 -0.70 -29.45 -1.06
N GLN A 500 -1.17 -30.53 -1.68
CA GLN A 500 -0.84 -31.90 -1.25
C GLN A 500 0.66 -32.17 -1.43
N LYS A 501 1.25 -31.81 -2.56
CA LYS A 501 2.69 -31.93 -2.81
C LYS A 501 3.50 -31.22 -1.72
N ASN A 502 3.15 -29.98 -1.39
CA ASN A 502 3.87 -29.20 -0.37
C ASN A 502 3.80 -29.84 1.03
N LYS A 503 2.63 -30.38 1.41
CA LYS A 503 2.50 -31.13 2.67
C LYS A 503 3.40 -32.37 2.70
N LEU A 504 3.52 -33.06 1.57
CA LEU A 504 4.40 -34.24 1.47
C LEU A 504 5.87 -33.86 1.51
N VAL A 505 6.28 -32.74 0.90
CA VAL A 505 7.65 -32.23 0.97
C VAL A 505 8.00 -31.84 2.41
N ALA A 506 7.14 -31.11 3.10
CA ALA A 506 7.35 -30.75 4.51
C ALA A 506 7.43 -32.00 5.42
N LEU A 507 6.62 -33.01 5.14
CA LEU A 507 6.67 -34.29 5.85
C LEU A 507 7.95 -35.07 5.57
N GLN A 508 8.44 -35.04 4.32
CA GLN A 508 9.73 -35.60 3.93
C GLN A 508 10.89 -34.97 4.69
N ASP A 509 10.92 -33.62 4.75
CA ASP A 509 11.97 -32.90 5.48
C ASP A 509 11.95 -33.24 6.97
N LYS A 510 10.75 -33.36 7.56
CA LYS A 510 10.60 -33.81 8.94
C LYS A 510 11.14 -35.22 9.17
N TYR A 511 10.82 -36.19 8.30
CA TYR A 511 11.37 -37.54 8.39
C TYR A 511 12.88 -37.60 8.17
N MET A 512 13.45 -36.73 7.33
CA MET A 512 14.90 -36.62 7.19
C MET A 512 15.55 -36.10 8.49
N GLN A 513 14.97 -35.11 9.14
CA GLN A 513 15.46 -34.60 10.44
C GLN A 513 15.36 -35.64 11.57
N GLU A 514 14.28 -36.42 11.58
CA GLU A 514 14.06 -37.51 12.55
C GLU A 514 14.90 -38.75 12.26
N GLY A 515 15.69 -38.79 11.14
CA GLY A 515 16.50 -39.91 10.73
C GLY A 515 15.74 -41.11 10.14
N ASN A 516 14.45 -40.93 9.84
CA ASN A 516 13.62 -41.96 9.24
C ASN A 516 13.73 -41.97 7.71
N LEU A 517 14.92 -42.43 7.23
CA LEU A 517 15.27 -42.44 5.83
C LEU A 517 14.34 -43.31 4.95
N GLN A 518 13.70 -44.32 5.55
CA GLN A 518 12.83 -45.23 4.81
C GLN A 518 11.52 -44.54 4.38
N GLU A 519 10.85 -43.82 5.26
CA GLU A 519 9.66 -43.07 4.95
C GLU A 519 9.98 -41.81 4.10
N ALA A 520 11.09 -41.15 4.36
CA ALA A 520 11.54 -40.04 3.53
C ALA A 520 11.78 -40.47 2.06
N SER A 521 12.39 -41.64 1.83
CA SER A 521 12.63 -42.19 0.49
C SER A 521 11.35 -42.61 -0.22
N LYS A 522 10.33 -43.13 0.48
CA LYS A 522 9.02 -43.43 -0.13
C LYS A 522 8.34 -42.16 -0.65
N LEU A 523 8.38 -41.09 0.11
CA LEU A 523 7.81 -39.80 -0.32
C LEU A 523 8.61 -39.23 -1.49
N GLN A 524 9.94 -39.26 -1.43
CA GLN A 524 10.84 -38.66 -2.45
C GLN A 524 10.74 -39.36 -3.80
N TYR A 525 10.68 -40.68 -3.83
CA TYR A 525 10.71 -41.47 -5.08
C TYR A 525 9.36 -42.04 -5.48
N GLY A 526 8.34 -41.95 -4.60
CA GLY A 526 7.02 -42.53 -4.82
C GLY A 526 5.93 -41.46 -5.01
N ASP A 527 5.52 -40.81 -3.92
CA ASP A 527 4.30 -40.00 -3.90
C ASP A 527 4.51 -38.60 -4.51
N ILE A 528 5.62 -37.92 -4.19
CA ILE A 528 5.93 -36.61 -4.73
C ILE A 528 6.08 -36.59 -6.26
N PRO A 529 6.81 -37.57 -6.91
CA PRO A 529 6.89 -37.63 -8.35
C PRO A 529 5.56 -37.95 -9.05
N LYS A 530 4.68 -38.75 -8.43
CA LYS A 530 3.34 -39.03 -8.97
C LYS A 530 2.50 -37.76 -9.07
N ILE A 531 2.38 -37.03 -7.97
CA ILE A 531 1.63 -35.77 -7.92
C ILE A 531 2.27 -34.74 -8.87
N THR A 532 3.60 -34.67 -8.93
CA THR A 532 4.31 -33.77 -9.83
C THR A 532 3.98 -34.07 -11.32
N LYS A 533 3.89 -35.36 -11.66
CA LYS A 533 3.52 -35.76 -13.02
C LYS A 533 2.05 -35.44 -13.33
N GLU A 534 1.15 -35.69 -12.38
CA GLU A 534 -0.27 -35.34 -12.53
C GLU A 534 -0.49 -33.84 -12.74
N ILE A 535 0.21 -33.00 -11.98
CA ILE A 535 0.21 -31.54 -12.18
C ILE A 535 0.70 -31.21 -13.61
N ALA A 536 1.83 -31.78 -14.04
CA ALA A 536 2.39 -31.50 -15.36
C ALA A 536 1.46 -31.97 -16.51
N ASP A 537 0.77 -33.11 -16.35
CA ASP A 537 -0.17 -33.63 -17.33
C ASP A 537 -1.45 -32.75 -17.44
N LEU A 538 -1.88 -32.14 -16.33
CA LEU A 538 -2.99 -31.16 -16.32
C LEU A 538 -2.57 -29.83 -16.92
N GLU A 539 -1.41 -29.30 -16.54
CA GLU A 539 -0.84 -28.05 -17.10
C GLU A 539 -0.55 -28.14 -18.61
N ALA A 540 -0.21 -29.35 -19.13
CA ALA A 540 0.03 -29.58 -20.55
C ALA A 540 -1.27 -29.61 -21.39
N LYS A 541 -2.45 -29.74 -20.77
CA LYS A 541 -3.76 -29.72 -21.45
C LYS A 541 -4.32 -28.32 -21.61
N GLU A 542 -3.69 -27.31 -21.04
CA GLU A 542 -4.09 -25.91 -21.20
C GLU A 542 -3.91 -25.49 -22.66
N SER A 543 -4.96 -24.91 -23.25
CA SER A 543 -4.97 -24.38 -24.62
C SER A 543 -4.54 -22.92 -24.63
N ASP A 544 -3.89 -22.46 -25.71
CA ASP A 544 -3.56 -21.03 -25.92
C ASP A 544 -4.82 -20.12 -25.99
N ASP A 545 -6.01 -20.69 -26.01
CA ASP A 545 -7.33 -20.05 -26.14
C ASP A 545 -8.10 -20.06 -24.79
N ALA A 546 -7.40 -20.15 -23.65
CA ALA A 546 -8.02 -20.16 -22.33
C ALA A 546 -8.63 -18.79 -21.99
N LEU A 547 -9.85 -18.80 -21.41
CA LEU A 547 -10.54 -17.61 -20.92
C LEU A 547 -9.88 -17.02 -19.66
N LEU A 548 -9.18 -17.88 -18.89
CA LEU A 548 -8.54 -17.51 -17.64
C LEU A 548 -7.02 -17.47 -17.81
N GLN A 549 -6.42 -16.33 -17.49
CA GLN A 549 -4.96 -16.21 -17.43
C GLN A 549 -4.47 -16.73 -16.08
N GLU A 550 -3.59 -17.74 -16.10
CA GLU A 550 -2.98 -18.30 -14.89
C GLU A 550 -1.61 -17.71 -14.55
N LYS A 551 -1.02 -16.98 -15.48
CA LYS A 551 0.37 -16.53 -15.39
C LYS A 551 0.43 -15.01 -15.30
N VAL A 552 1.11 -14.53 -14.28
CA VAL A 552 1.46 -13.11 -14.19
C VAL A 552 2.50 -12.80 -15.25
N THR A 553 2.16 -11.87 -16.14
CA THR A 553 3.01 -11.39 -17.24
C THR A 553 3.49 -9.97 -16.96
N VAL A 554 4.37 -9.46 -17.85
CA VAL A 554 4.80 -8.06 -17.80
C VAL A 554 3.62 -7.11 -18.01
N ASP A 555 2.63 -7.52 -18.81
CA ASP A 555 1.45 -6.70 -19.10
C ASP A 555 0.60 -6.49 -17.84
N ASN A 556 0.42 -7.54 -17.02
CA ASN A 556 -0.30 -7.43 -15.75
C ASN A 556 0.43 -6.49 -14.77
N VAL A 557 1.75 -6.61 -14.68
CA VAL A 557 2.57 -5.68 -13.88
C VAL A 557 2.44 -4.24 -14.39
N SER A 558 2.46 -4.06 -15.70
CA SER A 558 2.30 -2.75 -16.36
C SER A 558 0.93 -2.15 -16.05
N GLU A 559 -0.11 -2.96 -16.02
CA GLU A 559 -1.46 -2.52 -15.68
C GLU A 559 -1.57 -2.02 -14.22
N VAL A 560 -0.93 -2.73 -13.29
CA VAL A 560 -0.86 -2.28 -11.89
C VAL A 560 -0.12 -0.93 -11.79
N ILE A 561 1.02 -0.79 -12.45
CA ILE A 561 1.76 0.48 -12.50
C ILE A 561 0.91 1.59 -13.10
N SER A 562 0.16 1.29 -14.17
CA SER A 562 -0.75 2.25 -14.80
C SER A 562 -1.81 2.74 -13.82
N ARG A 563 -2.36 1.85 -13.00
CA ARG A 563 -3.32 2.23 -11.94
C ARG A 563 -2.68 3.11 -10.86
N TRP A 564 -1.46 2.80 -10.44
CA TRP A 564 -0.78 3.57 -9.39
C TRP A 564 -0.30 4.94 -9.85
N THR A 565 0.26 5.00 -11.05
CA THR A 565 0.89 6.22 -11.58
C THR A 565 -0.04 7.05 -12.45
N GLY A 566 -1.16 6.47 -12.91
CA GLY A 566 -2.05 7.09 -13.89
C GLY A 566 -1.48 7.12 -15.32
N ILE A 567 -0.38 6.41 -15.59
CA ILE A 567 0.28 6.33 -16.89
C ILE A 567 -0.31 5.16 -17.67
N PRO A 568 -0.89 5.34 -18.86
CA PRO A 568 -1.44 4.25 -19.65
C PRO A 568 -0.32 3.36 -20.19
N MET A 569 -0.03 2.25 -19.52
CA MET A 569 1.09 1.35 -19.80
C MET A 569 0.81 0.35 -20.94
N ASN A 570 -0.47 0.08 -21.25
CA ASN A 570 -0.88 -0.93 -22.25
C ASN A 570 -0.39 -0.64 -23.69
N LYS A 571 0.20 0.53 -23.92
CA LYS A 571 0.74 0.95 -25.21
C LYS A 571 2.27 1.03 -25.26
N LEU A 572 2.96 0.71 -24.17
CA LEU A 572 4.40 1.02 -24.02
C LEU A 572 5.38 -0.01 -24.61
N MET A 573 4.99 -1.27 -24.81
CA MET A 573 5.97 -2.32 -25.08
C MET A 573 6.27 -2.56 -26.59
N ALA A 574 5.29 -2.57 -27.46
CA ALA A 574 5.52 -2.79 -28.90
C ALA A 574 5.20 -1.54 -29.74
N SER A 575 4.20 -0.75 -29.34
CA SER A 575 3.74 0.42 -30.09
C SER A 575 4.50 1.71 -29.74
N GLU A 576 5.27 1.76 -28.64
CA GLU A 576 6.02 2.98 -28.26
C GLU A 576 7.08 3.31 -29.32
N ARG A 577 7.79 2.32 -29.83
CA ARG A 577 8.79 2.51 -30.89
C ARG A 577 8.16 3.00 -32.20
N GLU A 578 7.02 2.44 -32.56
CA GLU A 578 6.28 2.87 -33.77
C GLU A 578 5.68 4.26 -33.60
N LYS A 579 5.11 4.55 -32.43
CA LYS A 579 4.60 5.88 -32.06
C LYS A 579 5.69 6.93 -32.05
N LEU A 580 6.87 6.63 -31.48
CA LEU A 580 8.01 7.56 -31.48
C LEU A 580 8.53 7.83 -32.89
N LEU A 581 8.56 6.81 -33.76
CA LEU A 581 8.95 6.98 -35.16
C LEU A 581 7.90 7.77 -35.95
N ALA A 582 6.62 7.66 -35.63
CA ALA A 582 5.54 8.42 -36.26
C ALA A 582 5.27 9.79 -35.59
N LEU A 583 6.02 10.17 -34.55
CA LEU A 583 5.76 11.34 -33.72
C LEU A 583 5.80 12.63 -34.54
N ASP A 584 6.78 12.78 -35.43
CA ASP A 584 6.94 13.95 -36.31
C ASP A 584 5.71 14.16 -37.20
N ASP A 585 5.25 13.12 -37.87
CA ASP A 585 4.09 13.16 -38.77
C ASP A 585 2.79 13.46 -37.99
N THR A 586 2.62 12.82 -36.86
CA THR A 586 1.42 13.00 -36.01
C THR A 586 1.33 14.43 -35.45
N LEU A 587 2.45 15.00 -35.02
CA LEU A 587 2.50 16.37 -34.53
C LEU A 587 2.22 17.37 -35.64
N LYS A 588 2.74 17.16 -36.88
CA LYS A 588 2.51 18.04 -38.04
C LYS A 588 1.03 18.06 -38.46
N VAL A 589 0.30 16.96 -38.32
CA VAL A 589 -1.14 16.93 -38.55
C VAL A 589 -1.89 17.83 -37.54
N ARG A 590 -1.43 17.86 -36.29
CA ARG A 590 -2.09 18.64 -35.24
C ARG A 590 -1.64 20.10 -35.21
N VAL A 591 -0.37 20.36 -35.40
CA VAL A 591 0.22 21.72 -35.35
C VAL A 591 0.65 22.14 -36.76
N ILE A 592 -0.17 22.97 -37.33
CA ILE A 592 -0.04 23.40 -38.74
C ILE A 592 0.97 24.55 -38.89
N GLY A 593 1.87 24.43 -39.85
CA GLY A 593 2.79 25.51 -40.23
C GLY A 593 4.03 25.71 -39.38
N GLN A 594 4.39 24.72 -38.55
CA GLN A 594 5.56 24.76 -37.67
C GLN A 594 6.47 23.52 -37.87
N ASP A 595 6.62 23.04 -39.07
CA ASP A 595 7.29 21.78 -39.40
C ASP A 595 8.75 21.74 -38.89
N ASP A 596 9.53 22.81 -39.08
CA ASP A 596 10.90 22.90 -38.55
C ASP A 596 10.98 22.82 -37.04
N ALA A 597 10.02 23.44 -36.35
CA ALA A 597 9.95 23.43 -34.88
C ALA A 597 9.62 22.04 -34.37
N ILE A 598 8.67 21.37 -35.00
CA ILE A 598 8.25 19.99 -34.67
C ILE A 598 9.41 19.02 -34.87
N THR A 599 10.09 19.09 -36.01
CA THR A 599 11.21 18.19 -36.32
C THR A 599 12.33 18.31 -35.28
N LYS A 600 12.72 19.53 -34.88
CA LYS A 600 13.75 19.75 -33.83
C LYS A 600 13.35 19.14 -32.51
N VAL A 601 12.08 19.34 -32.08
CA VAL A 601 11.57 18.79 -30.84
C VAL A 601 11.54 17.27 -30.89
N THR A 602 11.08 16.68 -31.99
CA THR A 602 11.01 15.23 -32.19
C THR A 602 12.40 14.60 -32.18
N ASP A 603 13.36 15.19 -32.87
CA ASP A 603 14.75 14.71 -32.92
C ASP A 603 15.40 14.69 -31.52
N ALA A 604 15.17 15.72 -30.71
CA ALA A 604 15.69 15.77 -29.34
C ALA A 604 15.06 14.67 -28.47
N ILE A 605 13.76 14.47 -28.58
CA ILE A 605 13.05 13.40 -27.86
C ILE A 605 13.53 12.02 -28.30
N LEU A 606 13.72 11.80 -29.58
CA LEU A 606 14.24 10.53 -30.14
C LEU A 606 15.65 10.23 -29.62
N ARG A 607 16.54 11.24 -29.55
CA ARG A 607 17.90 11.10 -28.99
C ARG A 607 17.84 10.66 -27.53
N SER A 608 16.97 11.28 -26.73
CA SER A 608 16.79 10.94 -25.32
C SER A 608 16.24 9.53 -25.13
N ARG A 609 15.20 9.15 -25.89
CA ARG A 609 14.57 7.83 -25.81
C ARG A 609 15.43 6.70 -26.35
N ALA A 610 16.38 7.01 -27.23
CA ALA A 610 17.38 6.06 -27.72
C ALA A 610 18.52 5.80 -26.70
N GLY A 611 18.51 6.45 -25.53
CA GLY A 611 19.56 6.30 -24.52
C GLY A 611 20.91 6.94 -24.91
N ILE A 612 20.90 7.90 -25.85
CA ILE A 612 22.12 8.59 -26.30
C ILE A 612 22.41 9.79 -25.37
N ASN A 613 21.37 10.36 -24.76
CA ASN A 613 21.51 11.45 -23.80
C ASN A 613 21.83 10.93 -22.39
N ASP A 614 22.28 11.85 -21.53
CA ASP A 614 22.54 11.58 -20.11
C ASP A 614 21.23 11.19 -19.39
N GLU A 615 21.19 10.01 -18.77
CA GLU A 615 20.02 9.48 -18.07
C GLU A 615 19.64 10.28 -16.82
N GLU A 616 20.55 11.11 -16.31
CA GLU A 616 20.29 11.97 -15.16
C GLU A 616 19.47 13.22 -15.52
N LYS A 617 19.36 13.59 -16.80
CA LYS A 617 18.66 14.79 -17.28
C LYS A 617 17.16 14.53 -17.58
N PRO A 618 16.34 15.60 -17.68
CA PRO A 618 14.99 15.50 -18.25
C PRO A 618 14.97 14.88 -19.66
N ILE A 619 13.83 14.33 -20.09
CA ILE A 619 13.66 13.77 -21.46
C ILE A 619 14.01 14.78 -22.54
N GLY A 620 13.70 16.06 -22.30
CA GLY A 620 14.05 17.16 -23.17
C GLY A 620 13.77 18.49 -22.53
N SER A 621 14.57 19.47 -22.87
CA SER A 621 14.45 20.86 -22.42
C SER A 621 14.43 21.79 -23.62
N PHE A 622 13.35 22.56 -23.73
CA PHE A 622 13.08 23.38 -24.92
C PHE A 622 12.81 24.85 -24.56
N LEU A 623 13.37 25.75 -25.33
CA LEU A 623 13.00 27.17 -25.30
C LEU A 623 12.24 27.53 -26.57
N PHE A 624 10.95 27.79 -26.50
CA PHE A 624 10.10 28.14 -27.64
C PHE A 624 10.01 29.64 -27.80
N LEU A 625 10.52 30.14 -28.90
CA LEU A 625 10.58 31.57 -29.26
C LEU A 625 9.61 31.89 -30.37
N GLY A 626 8.95 33.04 -30.32
CA GLY A 626 8.11 33.52 -31.39
C GLY A 626 6.93 34.37 -30.94
N PRO A 627 6.21 34.95 -31.89
CA PRO A 627 5.03 35.77 -31.60
C PRO A 627 3.95 35.05 -30.82
N THR A 628 3.02 35.81 -30.28
CA THR A 628 1.87 35.25 -29.59
C THR A 628 0.94 34.55 -30.58
N GLY A 629 0.35 33.41 -30.22
CA GLY A 629 -0.68 32.74 -31.04
C GLY A 629 -0.16 31.96 -32.26
N VAL A 630 1.15 31.68 -32.35
CA VAL A 630 1.74 30.90 -33.46
C VAL A 630 1.73 29.38 -33.20
N GLY A 631 1.28 28.92 -32.01
CA GLY A 631 1.15 27.50 -31.72
C GLY A 631 2.09 26.94 -30.66
N LYS A 632 2.91 27.73 -29.93
CA LYS A 632 3.86 27.29 -28.90
C LYS A 632 3.17 26.35 -27.86
N THR A 633 2.10 26.80 -27.27
CA THR A 633 1.34 26.00 -26.27
C THR A 633 0.61 24.80 -26.91
N GLU A 634 0.25 24.89 -28.20
CA GLU A 634 -0.41 23.76 -28.91
C GLU A 634 0.59 22.63 -29.17
N VAL A 635 1.87 22.93 -29.45
CA VAL A 635 2.93 21.90 -29.52
C VAL A 635 3.07 21.18 -28.18
N ALA A 636 3.09 21.91 -27.07
CA ALA A 636 3.14 21.29 -25.73
C ALA A 636 1.94 20.36 -25.48
N LYS A 637 0.72 20.78 -25.86
CA LYS A 637 -0.48 19.92 -25.73
C LYS A 637 -0.42 18.71 -26.64
N ALA A 638 0.02 18.88 -27.89
CA ALA A 638 0.17 17.78 -28.81
C ALA A 638 1.20 16.76 -28.34
N LEU A 639 2.33 17.22 -27.78
CA LEU A 639 3.34 16.36 -27.16
C LEU A 639 2.79 15.59 -25.95
N ALA A 640 2.04 16.26 -25.07
CA ALA A 640 1.45 15.63 -23.92
C ALA A 640 0.47 14.50 -24.33
N GLU A 641 -0.34 14.75 -25.34
CA GLU A 641 -1.27 13.73 -25.87
C GLU A 641 -0.52 12.55 -26.51
N GLN A 642 0.54 12.78 -27.27
CA GLN A 642 1.26 11.72 -27.97
C GLN A 642 2.18 10.92 -27.05
N LEU A 643 2.86 11.57 -26.10
CA LEU A 643 3.84 10.92 -25.22
C LEU A 643 3.24 10.43 -23.89
N PHE A 644 2.19 11.10 -23.41
CA PHE A 644 1.56 10.83 -22.11
C PHE A 644 0.06 10.56 -22.22
N ASP A 645 -0.46 10.29 -23.43
CA ASP A 645 -1.82 9.91 -23.82
C ASP A 645 -2.95 10.86 -23.37
N THR A 646 -2.62 12.00 -22.77
CA THR A 646 -3.62 13.02 -22.41
C THR A 646 -3.01 14.43 -22.38
N GLU A 647 -3.77 15.39 -22.91
CA GLU A 647 -3.42 16.81 -22.82
C GLU A 647 -3.38 17.33 -21.37
N LYS A 648 -3.93 16.60 -20.40
CA LYS A 648 -3.99 17.01 -19.00
C LYS A 648 -2.67 16.84 -18.26
N ASN A 649 -1.76 16.02 -18.79
CA ASN A 649 -0.43 15.80 -18.21
C ASN A 649 0.52 16.96 -18.49
N ILE A 650 0.05 18.19 -18.26
CA ILE A 650 0.82 19.42 -18.35
C ILE A 650 0.76 20.17 -17.02
N VAL A 651 1.92 20.38 -16.43
CA VAL A 651 2.10 21.28 -15.29
C VAL A 651 2.41 22.66 -15.87
N ARG A 652 1.41 23.54 -15.91
CA ARG A 652 1.57 24.89 -16.45
C ARG A 652 1.81 25.88 -15.33
N ILE A 653 2.90 26.66 -15.44
CA ILE A 653 3.28 27.69 -14.50
C ILE A 653 3.51 28.99 -15.31
N ASP A 654 2.79 30.05 -14.96
CA ASP A 654 2.96 31.36 -15.57
C ASP A 654 4.05 32.13 -14.81
N MET A 655 5.15 32.42 -15.46
CA MET A 655 6.30 33.08 -14.84
C MET A 655 6.04 34.53 -14.50
N SER A 656 4.97 35.14 -15.01
CA SER A 656 4.55 36.48 -14.60
C SER A 656 4.12 36.55 -13.11
N GLU A 657 3.73 35.41 -12.49
CA GLU A 657 3.45 35.32 -11.08
C GLU A 657 4.73 35.22 -10.20
N TYR A 658 5.89 35.02 -10.82
CA TYR A 658 7.19 34.78 -10.16
C TYR A 658 8.22 35.86 -10.44
N MET A 659 7.77 37.09 -10.62
CA MET A 659 8.61 38.26 -10.85
C MET A 659 9.33 38.72 -9.58
N GLU A 660 8.77 38.45 -8.41
CA GLU A 660 9.31 38.87 -7.12
C GLU A 660 10.06 37.75 -6.42
N LYS A 661 11.12 38.07 -5.66
CA LYS A 661 11.93 37.10 -4.93
C LYS A 661 11.12 36.21 -3.98
N PHE A 662 10.12 36.76 -3.31
CA PHE A 662 9.27 35.97 -2.40
C PHE A 662 8.41 34.94 -3.14
N SER A 663 8.00 35.21 -4.35
CA SER A 663 7.22 34.29 -5.15
C SER A 663 8.01 33.05 -5.56
N VAL A 664 9.33 33.16 -5.70
CA VAL A 664 10.23 32.06 -6.09
C VAL A 664 10.19 30.91 -5.07
N SER A 665 10.07 31.22 -3.78
CA SER A 665 9.96 30.21 -2.73
C SER A 665 8.68 29.36 -2.87
N ARG A 666 7.63 29.84 -3.53
CA ARG A 666 6.42 29.07 -3.82
C ARG A 666 6.67 27.92 -4.84
N LEU A 667 7.71 28.00 -5.67
CA LEU A 667 8.04 26.93 -6.61
C LEU A 667 8.57 25.67 -5.91
N VAL A 668 9.44 25.87 -4.91
CA VAL A 668 10.18 24.80 -4.22
C VAL A 668 9.65 24.55 -2.80
N GLY A 669 8.91 25.49 -2.26
CA GLY A 669 8.37 25.49 -0.91
C GLY A 669 9.00 26.57 -0.03
N ALA A 670 8.25 27.03 0.97
CA ALA A 670 8.71 28.03 1.92
C ALA A 670 9.71 27.42 2.93
N PRO A 671 10.72 28.16 3.38
CA PRO A 671 11.63 27.68 4.43
C PRO A 671 10.90 27.41 5.75
N PRO A 672 11.48 26.56 6.64
CA PRO A 672 10.90 26.27 7.95
C PRO A 672 10.59 27.55 8.75
N GLY A 673 9.38 27.62 9.30
CA GLY A 673 8.92 28.76 10.09
C GLY A 673 8.22 29.89 9.30
N TYR A 674 8.12 29.79 7.98
CA TYR A 674 7.33 30.72 7.16
C TYR A 674 5.96 30.15 6.80
N VAL A 675 4.99 31.03 6.55
CA VAL A 675 3.63 30.65 6.11
C VAL A 675 3.72 29.90 4.79
N GLY A 676 3.02 28.76 4.70
CA GLY A 676 3.03 27.90 3.50
C GLY A 676 4.09 26.78 3.52
N TYR A 677 4.88 26.61 4.60
CA TYR A 677 5.86 25.52 4.71
C TYR A 677 5.22 24.13 4.58
N GLU A 678 4.02 23.92 5.15
CA GLU A 678 3.31 22.64 5.09
C GLU A 678 2.72 22.33 3.71
N GLU A 679 2.43 23.35 2.91
CA GLU A 679 1.79 23.20 1.58
C GLU A 679 2.75 22.64 0.52
N GLY A 680 4.08 22.74 0.73
CA GLY A 680 5.09 22.36 -0.24
C GLY A 680 5.23 23.33 -1.41
N GLY A 681 6.11 23.05 -2.37
CA GLY A 681 6.34 23.88 -3.55
C GLY A 681 5.39 23.53 -4.70
N GLN A 682 4.85 24.52 -5.39
CA GLN A 682 3.92 24.31 -6.51
C GLN A 682 4.52 23.44 -7.63
N LEU A 683 5.78 23.72 -8.01
CA LEU A 683 6.47 22.95 -9.04
C LEU A 683 6.83 21.54 -8.51
N THR A 684 7.43 21.47 -7.32
CA THR A 684 7.90 20.20 -6.76
C THR A 684 6.74 19.26 -6.43
N GLU A 685 5.65 19.74 -5.84
CA GLU A 685 4.47 18.92 -5.54
C GLU A 685 3.73 18.47 -6.81
N ALA A 686 3.63 19.35 -7.84
CA ALA A 686 2.99 18.98 -9.09
C ALA A 686 3.76 17.88 -9.82
N VAL A 687 5.10 17.97 -9.89
CA VAL A 687 5.94 16.94 -10.53
C VAL A 687 6.00 15.69 -9.70
N ARG A 688 6.02 15.77 -8.38
CA ARG A 688 5.95 14.59 -7.49
C ARG A 688 4.68 13.77 -7.70
N ARG A 689 3.53 14.47 -7.90
CA ARG A 689 2.24 13.82 -8.18
C ARG A 689 2.11 13.32 -9.61
N HIS A 690 2.74 14.01 -10.55
CA HIS A 690 2.71 13.71 -11.97
C HIS A 690 4.12 13.68 -12.55
N PRO A 691 4.93 12.64 -12.24
CA PRO A 691 6.33 12.56 -12.66
C PRO A 691 6.49 12.41 -14.17
N TYR A 692 5.43 11.99 -14.86
CA TYR A 692 5.35 11.92 -16.33
C TYR A 692 4.48 13.06 -16.85
N SER A 693 5.07 14.21 -17.05
CA SER A 693 4.35 15.40 -17.48
C SER A 693 5.22 16.36 -18.29
N ILE A 694 4.57 17.25 -18.98
CA ILE A 694 5.23 18.42 -19.56
C ILE A 694 5.18 19.55 -18.53
N VAL A 695 6.33 20.06 -18.16
CA VAL A 695 6.44 21.27 -17.36
C VAL A 695 6.52 22.46 -18.31
N LEU A 696 5.41 23.19 -18.42
CA LEU A 696 5.31 24.36 -19.28
C LEU A 696 5.48 25.64 -18.45
N LEU A 697 6.62 26.31 -18.63
CA LEU A 697 6.94 27.60 -18.00
C LEU A 697 6.65 28.72 -19.02
N ASP A 698 5.51 29.36 -18.83
CA ASP A 698 5.03 30.40 -19.77
C ASP A 698 5.68 31.76 -19.45
N GLU A 699 6.09 32.52 -20.49
CA GLU A 699 6.69 33.84 -20.38
C GLU A 699 7.93 33.90 -19.47
N ILE A 700 8.89 32.97 -19.73
CA ILE A 700 10.10 32.77 -18.91
C ILE A 700 10.94 34.03 -18.73
N GLU A 701 10.90 34.97 -19.68
CA GLU A 701 11.60 36.27 -19.63
C GLU A 701 11.14 37.16 -18.48
N LYS A 702 9.95 36.92 -17.93
CA LYS A 702 9.42 37.71 -16.80
C LYS A 702 9.84 37.17 -15.44
N ALA A 703 10.44 36.00 -15.38
CA ALA A 703 10.82 35.34 -14.15
C ALA A 703 11.93 36.08 -13.39
N HIS A 704 11.86 36.06 -12.05
CA HIS A 704 12.97 36.56 -11.22
C HIS A 704 14.26 35.76 -11.48
N PRO A 705 15.44 36.38 -11.42
CA PRO A 705 16.74 35.70 -11.64
C PRO A 705 16.98 34.43 -10.81
N ASP A 706 16.43 34.36 -9.62
CA ASP A 706 16.55 33.15 -8.75
C ASP A 706 15.81 31.94 -9.31
N VAL A 707 14.79 32.12 -10.18
CA VAL A 707 14.11 31.00 -10.87
C VAL A 707 15.09 30.27 -11.78
N PHE A 708 15.96 31.00 -12.47
CA PHE A 708 16.97 30.42 -13.36
C PHE A 708 17.97 29.56 -12.59
N ASN A 709 18.33 29.94 -11.35
CA ASN A 709 19.19 29.10 -10.48
C ASN A 709 18.55 27.77 -10.12
N ILE A 710 17.24 27.76 -9.90
CA ILE A 710 16.45 26.54 -9.66
C ILE A 710 16.43 25.69 -10.95
N LEU A 711 16.14 26.30 -12.09
CA LEU A 711 16.07 25.59 -13.37
C LEU A 711 17.43 25.04 -13.79
N LEU A 712 18.55 25.70 -13.50
CA LEU A 712 19.88 25.15 -13.74
C LEU A 712 20.07 23.80 -13.07
N GLN A 713 19.65 23.65 -11.81
CA GLN A 713 19.72 22.38 -11.10
C GLN A 713 18.85 21.31 -11.75
N VAL A 714 17.63 21.67 -12.16
CA VAL A 714 16.73 20.74 -12.85
C VAL A 714 17.29 20.29 -14.21
N LEU A 715 17.88 21.22 -14.98
CA LEU A 715 18.41 20.94 -16.30
C LEU A 715 19.73 20.14 -16.28
N ASP A 716 20.52 20.25 -15.19
CA ASP A 716 21.77 19.50 -15.03
C ASP A 716 21.59 18.16 -14.38
N ASP A 717 20.99 18.18 -13.17
CA ASP A 717 20.92 17.01 -12.30
C ASP A 717 19.56 16.26 -12.43
N GLY A 718 18.61 16.78 -13.23
CA GLY A 718 17.26 16.21 -13.38
C GLY A 718 16.49 16.07 -12.08
N ARG A 719 16.85 16.81 -11.04
CA ARG A 719 16.23 16.73 -9.72
C ARG A 719 16.33 18.06 -8.98
N ILE A 720 15.47 18.24 -7.97
CA ILE A 720 15.51 19.37 -7.06
C ILE A 720 15.13 18.92 -5.67
N THR A 721 15.74 19.51 -4.64
CA THR A 721 15.36 19.25 -3.24
C THR A 721 14.37 20.33 -2.82
N ASP A 722 13.21 19.91 -2.31
CA ASP A 722 12.19 20.81 -1.78
C ASP A 722 12.59 21.38 -0.42
N SER A 723 11.79 22.31 0.09
CA SER A 723 12.03 22.93 1.40
C SER A 723 11.90 21.98 2.60
N LYS A 724 11.30 20.80 2.39
CA LYS A 724 11.15 19.74 3.41
C LYS A 724 12.32 18.77 3.38
N GLY A 725 13.25 18.89 2.42
CA GLY A 725 14.39 17.99 2.25
C GLY A 725 14.12 16.82 1.29
N ASN A 726 12.93 16.71 0.69
CA ASN A 726 12.62 15.64 -0.25
C ASN A 726 13.22 15.95 -1.62
N THR A 727 13.84 14.98 -2.25
CA THR A 727 14.35 15.10 -3.62
C THR A 727 13.25 14.70 -4.60
N VAL A 728 12.90 15.64 -5.50
CA VAL A 728 11.92 15.45 -6.57
C VAL A 728 12.64 15.26 -7.89
N SER A 729 12.37 14.16 -8.58
CA SER A 729 12.98 13.80 -9.85
C SER A 729 12.21 14.41 -11.03
N PHE A 730 12.94 15.02 -11.96
CA PHE A 730 12.45 15.56 -13.23
C PHE A 730 12.92 14.74 -14.45
N LYS A 731 13.59 13.61 -14.23
CA LYS A 731 14.15 12.77 -15.31
C LYS A 731 13.11 12.29 -16.32
N ASN A 732 11.88 12.15 -15.89
CA ASN A 732 10.77 11.69 -16.74
C ASN A 732 9.88 12.84 -17.25
N THR A 733 10.29 14.09 -17.07
CA THR A 733 9.55 15.27 -17.54
C THR A 733 10.15 15.83 -18.83
N ILE A 734 9.33 16.58 -19.57
CA ILE A 734 9.76 17.44 -20.67
C ILE A 734 9.57 18.88 -20.22
N ILE A 735 10.62 19.68 -20.27
CA ILE A 735 10.59 21.08 -19.85
C ILE A 735 10.44 21.94 -21.09
N ILE A 736 9.36 22.71 -21.15
CA ILE A 736 9.09 23.67 -22.22
C ILE A 736 8.98 25.06 -21.60
N MET A 737 9.87 25.95 -22.04
CA MET A 737 9.85 27.35 -21.66
C MET A 737 9.38 28.16 -22.86
N THR A 738 8.38 29.03 -22.70
CA THR A 738 7.95 29.91 -23.80
C THR A 738 8.46 31.34 -23.57
N SER A 739 8.81 31.99 -24.63
CA SER A 739 9.22 33.39 -24.59
C SER A 739 8.79 34.17 -25.84
N ASN A 740 8.58 35.46 -25.67
CA ASN A 740 8.27 36.40 -26.75
C ASN A 740 9.46 37.26 -27.15
N ILE A 741 10.65 37.00 -26.60
CA ILE A 741 11.89 37.72 -26.94
C ILE A 741 12.18 37.53 -28.42
N GLY A 742 12.56 38.59 -29.10
CA GLY A 742 12.89 38.63 -30.52
C GLY A 742 11.70 38.43 -31.45
N SER A 743 10.44 38.46 -30.94
CA SER A 743 9.24 38.24 -31.75
C SER A 743 9.11 39.23 -32.92
N GLN A 744 9.58 40.47 -32.73
CA GLN A 744 9.55 41.52 -33.79
C GLN A 744 10.34 41.09 -35.01
N TYR A 745 11.53 40.49 -34.86
CA TYR A 745 12.34 40.03 -35.99
C TYR A 745 11.71 38.83 -36.68
N LEU A 746 11.09 37.94 -35.95
CA LEU A 746 10.41 36.74 -36.46
C LEU A 746 9.11 37.08 -37.23
N LEU A 747 8.46 38.22 -36.94
CA LEU A 747 7.35 38.75 -37.71
C LEU A 747 7.75 39.23 -39.08
N GLU A 748 8.96 39.77 -39.22
CA GLU A 748 9.52 40.23 -40.53
C GLU A 748 9.97 39.08 -41.44
N GLY A 749 10.06 37.89 -40.88
CA GLY A 749 10.45 36.68 -41.61
C GLY A 749 11.56 35.89 -40.90
N ASN A 750 11.59 34.59 -41.14
CA ASN A 750 12.55 33.68 -40.49
C ASN A 750 13.79 33.46 -41.38
N ASN A 751 14.49 34.56 -41.75
CA ASN A 751 15.77 34.53 -42.43
C ASN A 751 16.95 34.41 -41.46
N GLU A 752 18.14 34.12 -41.95
CA GLU A 752 19.34 33.90 -41.10
C GLU A 752 19.75 35.17 -40.34
N GLU A 753 19.54 36.34 -40.91
CA GLU A 753 19.82 37.64 -40.29
C GLU A 753 18.92 37.91 -39.09
N ASN A 754 17.62 37.68 -39.25
CA ASN A 754 16.63 37.79 -38.15
C ASN A 754 16.89 36.75 -37.05
N ARG A 755 17.27 35.54 -37.44
CA ARG A 755 17.67 34.50 -36.46
C ARG A 755 18.88 34.92 -35.64
N GLN A 756 19.84 35.59 -36.24
CA GLN A 756 21.03 36.10 -35.55
C GLN A 756 20.65 37.21 -34.56
N HIS A 757 19.80 38.15 -34.97
CA HIS A 757 19.28 39.18 -34.06
C HIS A 757 18.52 38.60 -32.86
N VAL A 758 17.70 37.62 -33.08
CA VAL A 758 17.02 36.89 -31.99
C VAL A 758 18.03 36.25 -31.04
N LYS A 759 19.09 35.60 -31.56
CA LYS A 759 20.15 35.01 -30.73
C LYS A 759 20.91 36.05 -29.90
N GLU A 760 21.14 37.24 -30.46
CA GLU A 760 21.79 38.35 -29.75
C GLU A 760 20.90 38.90 -28.63
N GLU A 761 19.62 39.07 -28.90
CA GLU A 761 18.65 39.52 -27.87
C GLU A 761 18.50 38.50 -26.76
N LEU A 762 18.50 37.18 -27.04
CA LEU A 762 18.53 36.13 -26.06
C LEU A 762 19.76 36.19 -25.15
N LYS A 763 20.94 36.39 -25.71
CA LYS A 763 22.18 36.52 -24.94
C LYS A 763 22.21 37.77 -24.07
N ALA A 764 21.45 38.82 -24.42
CA ALA A 764 21.29 39.99 -23.58
C ALA A 764 20.37 39.78 -22.39
N HIS A 765 19.37 38.89 -22.53
CA HIS A 765 18.40 38.65 -21.47
C HIS A 765 18.77 37.44 -20.55
N PHE A 766 19.30 36.36 -21.11
CA PHE A 766 19.64 35.16 -20.39
C PHE A 766 21.14 34.96 -20.25
N LYS A 767 21.58 34.45 -19.12
CA LYS A 767 22.98 34.11 -18.90
C LYS A 767 23.39 32.98 -19.86
N PRO A 768 24.62 33.03 -20.40
CA PRO A 768 25.13 31.98 -21.29
C PRO A 768 25.09 30.58 -20.67
N GLU A 769 25.31 30.50 -19.37
CA GLU A 769 25.22 29.27 -18.61
C GLU A 769 23.85 28.61 -18.72
N PHE A 770 22.78 29.38 -18.66
CA PHE A 770 21.41 28.84 -18.77
C PHE A 770 21.10 28.39 -20.19
N LEU A 771 21.46 29.21 -21.20
CA LEU A 771 21.21 28.87 -22.61
C LEU A 771 21.97 27.62 -23.08
N ASN A 772 23.15 27.35 -22.54
CA ASN A 772 23.96 26.17 -22.85
C ASN A 772 23.43 24.86 -22.24
N ARG A 773 22.46 24.92 -21.30
CA ARG A 773 21.83 23.77 -20.64
C ARG A 773 20.51 23.36 -21.29
N ILE A 774 20.03 24.19 -22.25
CA ILE A 774 18.79 23.90 -22.98
C ILE A 774 19.17 23.04 -24.20
N ASP A 775 18.47 21.89 -24.37
CA ASP A 775 18.75 20.95 -25.44
C ASP A 775 18.48 21.57 -26.81
N GLU A 776 17.35 22.30 -26.96
CA GLU A 776 17.02 22.94 -28.24
C GLU A 776 16.32 24.31 -28.05
N ILE A 777 16.79 25.30 -28.79
CA ILE A 777 16.11 26.60 -28.92
C ILE A 777 15.29 26.55 -30.20
N VAL A 778 13.98 26.55 -30.07
CA VAL A 778 13.03 26.37 -31.17
C VAL A 778 12.35 27.67 -31.53
N MET A 779 12.58 28.12 -32.75
CA MET A 779 11.98 29.36 -33.29
C MET A 779 10.71 29.02 -34.05
N PHE A 780 9.62 29.66 -33.71
CA PHE A 780 8.31 29.50 -34.34
C PHE A 780 8.14 30.56 -35.44
N ASN A 781 7.71 30.11 -36.61
CA ASN A 781 7.46 30.99 -37.74
C ASN A 781 6.16 31.81 -37.53
N SER A 782 6.10 32.98 -38.14
CA SER A 782 4.83 33.71 -38.31
C SER A 782 3.90 32.92 -39.21
N LEU A 783 2.59 33.08 -39.00
CA LEU A 783 1.58 32.38 -39.79
C LEU A 783 1.31 33.11 -41.07
N ASP A 784 1.49 32.45 -42.21
CA ASP A 784 1.10 32.97 -43.53
C ASP A 784 -0.38 32.65 -43.86
N SER A 785 -0.90 33.27 -44.93
CA SER A 785 -2.26 33.13 -45.40
C SER A 785 -2.66 31.68 -45.70
N SER A 786 -1.73 30.85 -46.19
CA SER A 786 -1.99 29.46 -46.53
C SER A 786 -2.11 28.60 -45.28
N VAL A 787 -1.31 28.91 -44.26
CA VAL A 787 -1.36 28.25 -42.93
C VAL A 787 -2.63 28.64 -42.18
N VAL A 788 -3.02 29.94 -42.22
CA VAL A 788 -4.26 30.42 -41.57
C VAL A 788 -5.48 29.71 -42.15
N ARG A 789 -5.55 29.49 -43.46
CA ARG A 789 -6.67 28.71 -44.08
C ARG A 789 -6.77 27.31 -43.50
N LYS A 790 -5.67 26.57 -43.38
CA LYS A 790 -5.63 25.24 -42.81
C LYS A 790 -6.03 25.24 -41.33
N ILE A 791 -5.71 26.29 -40.57
CA ILE A 791 -6.13 26.45 -39.19
C ILE A 791 -7.64 26.67 -39.08
N ILE A 792 -8.24 27.43 -40.02
CA ILE A 792 -9.69 27.59 -40.11
C ILE A 792 -10.34 26.23 -40.33
N ASP A 793 -9.83 25.46 -41.33
CA ASP A 793 -10.33 24.08 -41.60
C ASP A 793 -10.31 23.20 -40.36
N LYS A 794 -9.21 23.27 -39.59
CA LYS A 794 -9.10 22.54 -38.32
C LYS A 794 -10.19 22.94 -37.33
N PHE A 795 -10.45 24.24 -37.12
CA PHE A 795 -11.50 24.68 -36.19
C PHE A 795 -12.90 24.30 -36.67
N ILE A 796 -13.17 24.39 -37.96
CA ILE A 796 -14.45 23.94 -38.53
C ILE A 796 -14.58 22.42 -38.41
N GLY A 797 -13.52 21.64 -38.65
CA GLY A 797 -13.50 20.20 -38.45
C GLY A 797 -13.79 19.81 -36.98
N GLN A 798 -13.25 20.53 -36.00
CA GLN A 798 -13.58 20.34 -34.59
C GLN A 798 -15.05 20.66 -34.27
N LEU A 799 -15.62 21.69 -34.94
CA LEU A 799 -17.04 22.00 -34.81
C LEU A 799 -17.93 20.91 -35.38
N VAL A 800 -17.60 20.40 -36.58
CA VAL A 800 -18.31 19.28 -37.23
C VAL A 800 -18.25 18.03 -36.35
N HIS A 801 -17.09 17.73 -35.76
CA HIS A 801 -16.95 16.58 -34.85
C HIS A 801 -17.86 16.71 -33.61
N ARG A 802 -17.99 17.91 -33.01
CA ARG A 802 -18.92 18.18 -31.90
C ARG A 802 -20.41 18.05 -32.30
N LEU A 803 -20.69 18.18 -33.59
CA LEU A 803 -22.06 18.05 -34.14
C LEU A 803 -22.34 16.65 -34.72
N GLN A 804 -21.43 15.69 -34.56
CA GLN A 804 -21.52 14.36 -35.13
C GLN A 804 -22.78 13.60 -34.70
N ASP A 805 -23.19 13.76 -33.43
CA ASP A 805 -24.43 13.15 -32.90
C ASP A 805 -25.69 13.69 -33.61
N LYS A 806 -25.63 14.92 -34.12
CA LYS A 806 -26.70 15.55 -34.90
C LYS A 806 -26.57 15.30 -36.41
N LYS A 807 -25.45 14.64 -36.86
CA LYS A 807 -25.17 14.39 -38.26
C LYS A 807 -25.17 15.65 -39.11
N ILE A 808 -24.78 16.80 -38.58
CA ILE A 808 -24.71 18.08 -39.27
C ILE A 808 -23.27 18.23 -39.80
N THR A 809 -23.13 18.53 -41.11
CA THR A 809 -21.83 18.85 -41.74
C THR A 809 -21.78 20.31 -42.12
N ILE A 810 -20.57 20.90 -42.12
CA ILE A 810 -20.38 22.35 -42.39
C ILE A 810 -19.32 22.51 -43.48
N SER A 811 -19.58 23.38 -44.45
CA SER A 811 -18.60 23.86 -45.41
C SER A 811 -18.57 25.38 -45.44
N LEU A 812 -17.46 25.96 -45.84
CA LEU A 812 -17.24 27.40 -46.01
C LEU A 812 -17.08 27.74 -47.49
N THR A 813 -17.69 28.84 -47.93
CA THR A 813 -17.37 29.42 -49.25
C THR A 813 -16.01 30.16 -49.23
N ASP A 814 -15.37 30.38 -50.38
CA ASP A 814 -14.12 31.10 -50.46
C ASP A 814 -14.25 32.55 -49.96
N GLN A 815 -15.43 33.19 -50.11
CA GLN A 815 -15.73 34.51 -49.55
C GLN A 815 -15.77 34.45 -48.01
N ALA A 816 -16.36 33.41 -47.43
CA ALA A 816 -16.38 33.22 -45.98
C ALA A 816 -14.95 32.97 -45.44
N TYR A 817 -14.13 32.17 -46.12
CA TYR A 817 -12.70 32.00 -45.77
C TYR A 817 -11.93 33.31 -45.76
N GLN A 818 -12.08 34.12 -46.83
CA GLN A 818 -11.39 35.37 -46.95
C GLN A 818 -11.77 36.33 -45.79
N MET A 819 -13.03 36.45 -45.50
CA MET A 819 -13.51 37.34 -44.45
C MET A 819 -13.08 36.86 -43.03
N ILE A 820 -13.11 35.53 -42.78
CA ILE A 820 -12.62 34.98 -41.52
C ILE A 820 -11.11 35.26 -41.37
N GLN A 821 -10.36 35.21 -42.48
CA GLN A 821 -8.94 35.50 -42.48
C GLN A 821 -8.65 36.98 -42.25
N GLU A 822 -9.38 37.90 -42.93
CA GLU A 822 -9.17 39.34 -42.82
C GLU A 822 -9.57 39.89 -41.44
N GLU A 823 -10.68 39.49 -40.91
CA GLU A 823 -11.24 39.98 -39.61
C GLU A 823 -10.81 39.17 -38.39
N GLY A 824 -10.57 37.87 -38.57
CA GLY A 824 -10.25 36.94 -37.45
C GLY A 824 -8.76 36.75 -37.20
N PHE A 825 -7.87 37.12 -38.15
CA PHE A 825 -6.42 36.96 -38.00
C PHE A 825 -5.74 38.29 -37.80
N ASP A 826 -4.84 38.36 -36.84
CA ASP A 826 -4.01 39.51 -36.55
C ASP A 826 -2.53 39.06 -36.54
N PRO A 827 -1.63 39.69 -37.32
CA PRO A 827 -0.22 39.30 -37.40
C PRO A 827 0.50 39.32 -36.05
N ILE A 828 0.10 40.19 -35.13
CA ILE A 828 0.70 40.35 -33.78
C ILE A 828 0.17 39.30 -32.81
N TYR A 829 -1.14 39.07 -32.83
CA TYR A 829 -1.81 38.14 -31.95
C TYR A 829 -1.99 36.73 -32.52
N GLY A 830 -1.58 36.49 -33.77
CA GLY A 830 -1.62 35.22 -34.45
C GLY A 830 -3.03 34.65 -34.64
N ALA A 831 -3.18 33.35 -34.44
CA ALA A 831 -4.44 32.65 -34.56
C ALA A 831 -5.34 32.73 -33.31
N ARG A 832 -4.94 33.42 -32.24
CA ARG A 832 -5.73 33.51 -30.99
C ARG A 832 -7.08 34.23 -31.19
N PRO A 833 -7.18 35.35 -31.93
CA PRO A 833 -8.45 35.99 -32.21
C PRO A 833 -9.34 35.16 -33.13
N LEU A 834 -8.76 34.39 -34.06
CA LEU A 834 -9.46 33.59 -35.05
C LEU A 834 -10.50 32.61 -34.45
N LYS A 835 -10.12 31.90 -33.38
CA LYS A 835 -11.01 30.99 -32.69
C LYS A 835 -12.22 31.71 -32.09
N ARG A 836 -12.00 32.88 -31.51
CA ARG A 836 -13.09 33.70 -30.93
C ARG A 836 -14.00 34.26 -32.01
N PHE A 837 -13.41 34.65 -33.16
CA PHE A 837 -14.17 35.15 -34.30
C PHE A 837 -15.09 34.04 -34.83
N ILE A 838 -14.59 32.86 -35.13
CA ILE A 838 -15.38 31.69 -35.56
C ILE A 838 -16.48 31.38 -34.55
N GLN A 839 -16.18 31.41 -33.27
CA GLN A 839 -17.16 31.14 -32.21
C GLN A 839 -18.29 32.19 -32.19
N SER A 840 -17.95 33.47 -32.32
CA SER A 840 -18.94 34.55 -32.25
C SER A 840 -19.79 34.62 -33.53
N GLN A 841 -19.16 34.48 -34.71
CA GLN A 841 -19.83 34.70 -35.97
C GLN A 841 -20.47 33.46 -36.59
N ILE A 842 -19.87 32.28 -36.39
CA ILE A 842 -20.36 31.04 -36.96
C ILE A 842 -21.06 30.15 -35.93
N GLU A 843 -20.36 29.75 -34.84
CA GLU A 843 -20.94 28.83 -33.86
C GLU A 843 -22.20 29.39 -33.22
N THR A 844 -22.18 30.69 -32.84
CA THR A 844 -23.35 31.35 -32.21
C THR A 844 -24.53 31.48 -33.17
N LYS A 845 -24.29 31.82 -34.46
CA LYS A 845 -25.34 31.86 -35.46
C LYS A 845 -25.92 30.47 -35.74
N LEU A 846 -25.05 29.48 -35.91
CA LEU A 846 -25.48 28.09 -36.11
C LEU A 846 -26.32 27.55 -34.95
N ALA A 847 -25.91 27.83 -33.70
CA ALA A 847 -26.68 27.46 -32.53
C ALA A 847 -28.07 28.08 -32.52
N LYS A 848 -28.19 29.36 -32.89
CA LYS A 848 -29.47 30.03 -33.02
C LYS A 848 -30.38 29.39 -34.10
N GLU A 849 -29.82 29.03 -35.24
CA GLU A 849 -30.59 28.40 -36.34
C GLU A 849 -31.03 26.98 -36.00
N ILE A 850 -30.18 26.20 -35.28
CA ILE A 850 -30.58 24.89 -34.74
C ILE A 850 -31.72 25.02 -33.72
N ILE A 851 -31.64 25.99 -32.81
CA ILE A 851 -32.70 26.24 -31.79
C ILE A 851 -33.98 26.70 -32.44
N LYS A 852 -33.93 27.53 -33.50
CA LYS A 852 -35.11 27.95 -34.27
C LYS A 852 -35.73 26.84 -35.10
N GLY A 853 -35.02 25.72 -35.28
CA GLY A 853 -35.47 24.61 -36.13
C GLY A 853 -35.37 24.89 -37.62
N THR A 854 -34.50 25.79 -38.06
CA THR A 854 -34.17 26.04 -39.48
C THR A 854 -33.06 25.13 -39.97
N VAL A 855 -32.23 24.59 -39.02
CA VAL A 855 -31.23 23.57 -39.31
C VAL A 855 -31.64 22.30 -38.56
N HIS A 856 -31.85 21.24 -39.32
CA HIS A 856 -32.29 19.93 -38.80
C HIS A 856 -31.17 18.92 -38.78
N GLN A 857 -31.37 17.82 -38.05
CA GLN A 857 -30.43 16.70 -38.02
C GLN A 857 -30.23 16.10 -39.40
N GLY A 858 -28.98 15.85 -39.77
CA GLY A 858 -28.60 15.22 -41.06
C GLY A 858 -28.40 16.20 -42.21
N GLN A 859 -28.56 17.51 -41.96
CA GLN A 859 -28.35 18.50 -43.05
C GLN A 859 -26.88 18.92 -43.20
N HIS A 860 -26.55 19.38 -44.44
CA HIS A 860 -25.33 20.07 -44.74
C HIS A 860 -25.57 21.60 -44.65
N VAL A 861 -24.65 22.31 -43.94
CA VAL A 861 -24.74 23.76 -43.79
C VAL A 861 -23.59 24.42 -44.50
N GLU A 862 -23.89 25.17 -45.54
CA GLU A 862 -22.91 26.00 -46.23
C GLU A 862 -22.89 27.39 -45.58
N VAL A 863 -21.70 27.84 -45.13
CA VAL A 863 -21.51 29.15 -44.54
C VAL A 863 -20.97 30.07 -45.62
N ASP A 864 -21.73 31.14 -45.95
CA ASP A 864 -21.39 32.10 -46.96
C ASP A 864 -21.25 33.50 -46.32
N TYR A 865 -20.65 34.44 -47.00
CA TYR A 865 -20.55 35.84 -46.60
C TYR A 865 -21.10 36.77 -47.67
N GLN A 866 -22.14 37.58 -47.29
CA GLN A 866 -22.79 38.58 -48.14
C GLN A 866 -23.14 39.81 -47.27
N ASP A 867 -22.19 40.64 -46.92
CA ASP A 867 -22.24 41.69 -45.90
C ASP A 867 -22.26 41.16 -44.44
N GLU A 868 -22.83 40.01 -44.23
CA GLU A 868 -22.75 39.21 -42.97
C GLU A 868 -22.65 37.70 -43.26
N PHE A 869 -22.25 36.93 -42.25
CA PHE A 869 -22.24 35.46 -42.37
C PHE A 869 -23.64 34.92 -42.46
N VAL A 870 -23.96 34.21 -43.53
CA VAL A 870 -25.27 33.58 -43.79
C VAL A 870 -25.09 32.07 -43.80
N LEU A 871 -25.98 31.38 -43.09
CA LEU A 871 -26.00 29.90 -43.05
C LEU A 871 -27.06 29.40 -44.03
N LYS A 872 -26.67 28.60 -45.02
CA LYS A 872 -27.57 27.99 -46.01
C LYS A 872 -27.65 26.49 -45.68
N ALA A 873 -28.79 26.03 -45.10
CA ALA A 873 -29.04 24.61 -44.89
C ALA A 873 -29.49 23.94 -46.20
N GLN A 874 -28.81 22.84 -46.55
CA GLN A 874 -29.13 22.03 -47.76
C GLN A 874 -29.58 20.65 -47.35
#